data_96f8187b471b6ad8d235d056a4ca9dd8
#
_entry.id   96f8187b471b6ad8d235d056a4ca9dd8
#
_cell.length_a   1.000
_cell.length_b   1.000
_cell.length_c   1.000
_cell.angle_alpha   90.00
_cell.angle_beta   90.00
_cell.angle_gamma   90.00
#
_symmetry.space_group_name_H-M   'P 1'
#
loop_
_entity.id
_entity.type
_entity.pdbx_description
1 polymer ?
#
loop_
_entity_poly.entity_id
_entity_poly.type
_entity_poly.pdbx_seq_one_letter_code
_entity_poly.pdbx_strand_id
1 'polypeptide(L)'
;MKFKIGLLFSLCAASAFAGPVDVAQLDESDMFPFVPSYDSPKNVVNMSHLLEAPAGKHGRIRVKDGHFVNDKGRVKLHATNLTGPANFPTHAEAERLAARLARFGINCVRLHYFDSSYGTFMLPSEQGILTEDFRTRRTFDPERRDRQDYLIAQFKKRGIYVDMNLHVARTLDARDGFAPGNPWANKGVDQFDPRVIAEEKAYAKELLEHVNPYTGMSYLKDPVVAIVELNNEDALWQQYLSGGMDHLGEPYATVFKNLWNDWLVKKYTTAQAMHDAWSLKTVPNGEEMIAEGAFDGDVKPDGKTWILDKETAQASVASVEGVLRMTVTTKGNEYFPKLYRRVAIKKDMPYTVKFRIRRTGGTAGEVGFAVADRREGWASLGVLTRFTPGKKWQSHEFSFYAPEDVEKAEIQFTRFGKGIYEIDDLSFRMGCSFASLDSLSPLRGEIPIVKGKGTAPMPMLRDFYQFLVDTERTYWTGMQRYLQQDLGLEAPVSATQLGYSPPHLQADLDFVDNHAYWQHPSIRTDWQIGNTAMVNTKGGCIAGLAGVRVAGKPYTVSEYNHPYPNFYGAEGQPMLRAYGALQGWDGVFEYSYNNRQNAEPINNEYFFSLAARSDVLAHFPACAAIYLRGDVKESATQLVGNLPYDKYFDRLCKSRSVNQGISASEAKLPQTLGLVHGVAVDVTGRSAPLVDKPAAPGAVVVSDTRELCWNNEDKANGYWTVDTANTKLFSGFPKGRTVDLGGVKIAVGKTKLGWATVSLVSHDANGFGEKGAAAILLTATGLSHNGGAKFTDRGGNAVSCCGADWGTGKTVCEGVNATITLPSAAAKTACWALDEAGARKSVVPVSDVDGRASVVIGPNYQTVWYEIEVKE
;
A
#
# COMPACT_ATOMS: atom_id res chain seq x y z
N MET A 1 13.93 12.36 -20.73
CA MET A 1 14.43 11.05 -20.30
C MET A 1 13.35 10.48 -19.38
N LYS A 2 12.56 9.49 -19.84
CA LYS A 2 11.38 9.01 -19.11
C LYS A 2 11.82 7.91 -18.12
N PHE A 3 11.91 8.24 -16.85
CA PHE A 3 12.14 7.27 -15.78
C PHE A 3 10.87 6.46 -15.54
N LYS A 4 11.01 5.13 -15.58
CA LYS A 4 9.95 4.21 -15.19
C LYS A 4 10.12 3.91 -13.70
N ILE A 5 9.23 4.47 -12.89
CA ILE A 5 9.06 4.04 -11.49
C ILE A 5 8.33 2.69 -11.55
N GLY A 6 9.04 1.62 -11.21
CA GLY A 6 8.43 0.32 -11.03
C GLY A 6 7.82 0.24 -9.63
N LEU A 7 6.57 0.68 -9.47
CA LEU A 7 5.81 0.33 -8.28
C LEU A 7 5.57 -1.18 -8.29
N LEU A 8 6.11 -1.88 -7.32
CA LEU A 8 5.81 -3.29 -7.08
C LEU A 8 4.46 -3.38 -6.36
N PHE A 9 3.46 -3.85 -7.09
CA PHE A 9 2.17 -4.20 -6.51
C PHE A 9 2.18 -5.63 -5.98
N SER A 10 1.63 -5.82 -4.80
CA SER A 10 1.12 -7.10 -4.36
C SER A 10 0.01 -7.53 -5.33
N LEU A 11 0.30 -8.46 -6.25
CA LEU A 11 -0.70 -9.06 -7.12
C LEU A 11 -1.57 -10.00 -6.29
N CYS A 12 -2.77 -9.54 -5.93
CA CYS A 12 -3.87 -10.48 -5.74
C CYS A 12 -4.19 -11.11 -7.11
N ALA A 13 -4.12 -12.43 -7.20
CA ALA A 13 -4.47 -13.17 -8.40
C ALA A 13 -5.91 -12.83 -8.83
N ALA A 14 -6.07 -12.20 -9.98
CA ALA A 14 -7.38 -11.94 -10.58
C ALA A 14 -7.95 -13.26 -11.07
N SER A 15 -8.81 -13.85 -10.28
CA SER A 15 -9.70 -14.92 -10.73
C SER A 15 -10.88 -14.29 -11.52
N ALA A 16 -11.17 -14.80 -12.69
CA ALA A 16 -12.29 -14.37 -13.54
C ALA A 16 -13.63 -14.59 -12.82
N PHE A 17 -14.36 -13.51 -12.54
CA PHE A 17 -15.64 -13.56 -11.84
C PHE A 17 -16.63 -12.56 -12.41
N ALA A 18 -17.91 -12.91 -12.36
CA ALA A 18 -19.14 -12.25 -12.80
C ALA A 18 -18.97 -11.28 -13.97
N GLY A 19 -19.80 -11.36 -14.98
CA GLY A 19 -19.72 -10.51 -16.16
C GLY A 19 -19.55 -9.04 -15.76
N PRO A 20 -18.65 -8.31 -16.43
CA PRO A 20 -18.40 -6.90 -16.09
C PRO A 20 -19.70 -6.12 -16.17
N VAL A 21 -19.87 -5.17 -15.22
CA VAL A 21 -20.90 -4.14 -15.37
C VAL A 21 -20.63 -3.43 -16.69
N ASP A 22 -21.60 -3.40 -17.60
CA ASP A 22 -21.47 -2.67 -18.86
C ASP A 22 -21.43 -1.17 -18.55
N VAL A 23 -20.19 -0.66 -18.36
CA VAL A 23 -19.95 0.73 -17.98
C VAL A 23 -20.39 1.72 -19.05
N ALA A 24 -20.60 1.27 -20.30
CA ALA A 24 -21.10 2.11 -21.39
C ALA A 24 -22.64 2.28 -21.35
N GLN A 25 -23.33 1.47 -20.53
CA GLN A 25 -24.79 1.45 -20.41
C GLN A 25 -25.25 1.68 -18.96
N LEU A 26 -24.45 2.40 -18.15
CA LEU A 26 -24.89 2.80 -16.82
C LEU A 26 -26.14 3.67 -16.91
N ASP A 27 -27.23 3.16 -16.34
CA ASP A 27 -28.48 3.91 -16.22
C ASP A 27 -28.35 4.95 -15.11
N GLU A 28 -28.27 6.23 -15.48
CA GLU A 28 -28.20 7.37 -14.55
C GLU A 28 -29.59 7.91 -14.17
N SER A 29 -30.68 7.34 -14.69
CA SER A 29 -32.01 7.67 -14.24
C SER A 29 -32.11 7.46 -12.72
N ASP A 30 -32.78 8.33 -12.02
CA ASP A 30 -32.94 8.32 -10.57
C ASP A 30 -31.66 8.60 -9.74
N MET A 31 -30.53 8.97 -10.37
CA MET A 31 -29.38 9.54 -9.66
C MET A 31 -29.60 11.01 -9.34
N PHE A 32 -29.06 11.46 -8.23
CA PHE A 32 -29.23 12.84 -7.76
C PHE A 32 -27.90 13.44 -7.28
N PRO A 33 -27.70 14.76 -7.45
CA PRO A 33 -26.53 15.44 -6.90
C PRO A 33 -26.52 15.39 -5.38
N PHE A 34 -25.40 14.93 -4.80
CA PHE A 34 -25.22 14.91 -3.35
C PHE A 34 -23.73 15.01 -3.01
N VAL A 35 -23.35 16.05 -2.30
CA VAL A 35 -22.02 16.22 -1.71
C VAL A 35 -22.22 16.65 -0.26
N PRO A 36 -21.72 15.90 0.74
CA PRO A 36 -21.79 16.32 2.12
C PRO A 36 -21.34 17.77 2.31
N SER A 37 -22.18 18.59 2.93
CA SER A 37 -21.94 20.03 3.10
C SER A 37 -20.61 20.33 3.80
N TYR A 38 -20.00 21.44 3.45
CA TYR A 38 -18.82 21.98 4.13
C TYR A 38 -19.17 22.65 5.46
N ASP A 39 -20.44 22.93 5.71
CA ASP A 39 -20.91 23.31 7.03
C ASP A 39 -20.94 22.12 7.98
N SER A 40 -20.74 22.38 9.26
CA SER A 40 -20.59 21.33 10.25
C SER A 40 -21.57 21.51 11.44
N PRO A 41 -22.89 21.52 11.17
CA PRO A 41 -23.88 21.64 12.24
C PRO A 41 -23.84 20.45 13.18
N LYS A 42 -24.31 20.66 14.41
CA LYS A 42 -24.50 19.57 15.38
C LYS A 42 -25.77 18.80 15.07
N ASN A 43 -25.66 17.59 14.59
CA ASN A 43 -26.76 16.69 14.26
C ASN A 43 -26.28 15.25 14.27
N VAL A 44 -27.11 14.29 13.87
CA VAL A 44 -26.83 12.86 13.90
C VAL A 44 -25.64 12.43 13.03
N VAL A 45 -25.23 13.25 12.04
CA VAL A 45 -24.05 13.01 11.18
C VAL A 45 -22.76 13.48 11.87
N ASN A 46 -22.85 14.32 12.91
CA ASN A 46 -21.70 14.97 13.50
C ASN A 46 -21.08 14.14 14.63
N MET A 47 -19.93 13.52 14.38
CA MET A 47 -19.19 12.68 15.32
C MET A 47 -18.10 13.44 16.11
N SER A 48 -18.05 14.77 16.04
CA SER A 48 -17.01 15.58 16.71
C SER A 48 -16.98 15.42 18.23
N HIS A 49 -18.08 14.94 18.82
CA HIS A 49 -18.15 14.63 20.26
C HIS A 49 -17.24 13.48 20.69
N LEU A 50 -16.74 12.67 19.73
CA LEU A 50 -15.77 11.61 20.00
C LEU A 50 -14.32 12.15 20.11
N LEU A 51 -14.08 13.38 19.67
CA LEU A 51 -12.75 13.98 19.67
C LEU A 51 -12.48 14.71 21.00
N GLU A 52 -11.27 14.57 21.51
CA GLU A 52 -10.81 15.22 22.73
C GLU A 52 -10.11 16.54 22.40
N ALA A 53 -10.88 17.62 22.36
CA ALA A 53 -10.39 18.95 22.06
C ALA A 53 -9.90 19.69 23.32
N PRO A 54 -8.78 20.44 23.25
CA PRO A 54 -7.82 20.48 22.14
C PRO A 54 -6.98 19.21 22.03
N ALA A 55 -6.41 18.93 20.85
CA ALA A 55 -5.43 17.86 20.67
C ALA A 55 -4.24 18.07 21.65
N GLY A 56 -3.85 17.01 22.32
CA GLY A 56 -2.86 17.08 23.42
C GLY A 56 -3.43 17.46 24.79
N LYS A 57 -4.75 17.58 24.94
CA LYS A 57 -5.41 17.87 26.24
C LYS A 57 -5.01 16.89 27.35
N HIS A 58 -4.76 15.65 27.00
CA HIS A 58 -4.36 14.58 27.91
C HIS A 58 -2.87 14.22 27.75
N GLY A 59 -2.05 15.22 27.52
CA GLY A 59 -0.62 15.04 27.30
C GLY A 59 -0.27 14.57 25.90
N ARG A 60 0.99 14.31 25.69
CA ARG A 60 1.59 13.89 24.42
C ARG A 60 1.33 12.42 24.13
N ILE A 61 1.21 12.08 22.87
CA ILE A 61 1.19 10.67 22.41
C ILE A 61 2.59 10.09 22.61
N ARG A 62 2.64 8.90 23.21
CA ARG A 62 3.83 8.11 23.50
C ARG A 62 3.58 6.66 23.12
N VAL A 63 4.66 5.88 23.01
CA VAL A 63 4.59 4.43 22.83
C VAL A 63 4.67 3.72 24.17
N LYS A 64 3.71 2.88 24.46
CA LYS A 64 3.70 2.00 25.64
C LYS A 64 3.00 0.69 25.30
N ASP A 65 3.59 -0.44 25.71
CA ASP A 65 3.04 -1.79 25.53
C ASP A 65 2.61 -2.11 24.09
N GLY A 66 3.37 -1.59 23.09
CA GLY A 66 3.10 -1.79 21.68
C GLY A 66 1.97 -0.95 21.10
N HIS A 67 1.53 0.09 21.80
CA HIS A 67 0.45 0.98 21.38
C HIS A 67 0.76 2.46 21.58
N PHE A 68 0.04 3.32 20.88
CA PHE A 68 0.01 4.74 21.19
C PHE A 68 -0.85 4.99 22.42
N VAL A 69 -0.31 5.78 23.36
CA VAL A 69 -0.99 6.16 24.60
C VAL A 69 -0.76 7.63 24.91
N ASN A 70 -1.71 8.24 25.63
CA ASN A 70 -1.57 9.50 26.36
C ASN A 70 -1.86 9.28 27.85
N ASP A 71 -2.00 10.34 28.64
CA ASP A 71 -2.28 10.21 30.08
C ASP A 71 -3.67 9.66 30.41
N LYS A 72 -4.60 9.68 29.44
CA LYS A 72 -5.94 9.06 29.59
C LYS A 72 -5.93 7.55 29.28
N GLY A 73 -5.00 7.08 28.46
CA GLY A 73 -4.90 5.69 28.03
C GLY A 73 -4.57 5.55 26.55
N ARG A 74 -5.06 4.48 25.94
CA ARG A 74 -4.80 4.16 24.53
C ARG A 74 -5.39 5.20 23.59
N VAL A 75 -4.62 5.60 22.57
CA VAL A 75 -5.02 6.52 21.51
C VAL A 75 -5.11 5.75 20.19
N LYS A 76 -6.20 5.94 19.46
CA LYS A 76 -6.39 5.45 18.10
C LYS A 76 -6.52 6.64 17.15
N LEU A 77 -5.82 6.59 16.01
CA LEU A 77 -5.85 7.64 14.99
C LEU A 77 -6.81 7.24 13.86
N HIS A 78 -8.01 7.85 13.83
CA HIS A 78 -8.96 7.79 12.73
C HIS A 78 -8.69 8.96 11.79
N ALA A 79 -8.00 8.72 10.68
CA ALA A 79 -7.25 9.76 10.01
C ALA A 79 -7.48 9.83 8.50
N THR A 80 -6.96 10.91 7.91
CA THR A 80 -6.85 11.13 6.47
C THR A 80 -5.56 11.87 6.14
N ASN A 81 -5.26 12.02 4.85
CA ASN A 81 -4.12 12.78 4.33
C ASN A 81 -4.56 14.11 3.71
N LEU A 82 -3.77 15.16 3.89
CA LEU A 82 -3.74 16.33 3.02
C LEU A 82 -2.45 16.31 2.21
N THR A 83 -2.57 16.46 0.89
CA THR A 83 -1.45 16.23 -0.03
C THR A 83 -1.11 17.48 -0.81
N GLY A 84 0.18 17.83 -0.88
CA GLY A 84 0.67 18.97 -1.64
C GLY A 84 0.00 20.30 -1.24
N PRO A 85 -0.59 21.05 -2.20
CA PRO A 85 -1.17 22.38 -1.92
C PRO A 85 -2.41 22.37 -1.01
N ALA A 86 -3.03 21.22 -0.78
CA ALA A 86 -4.12 21.09 0.20
C ALA A 86 -3.65 21.36 1.65
N ASN A 87 -2.34 21.34 1.90
CA ASN A 87 -1.75 21.70 3.20
C ASN A 87 -1.76 23.22 3.47
N PHE A 88 -2.13 24.06 2.50
CA PHE A 88 -2.01 25.52 2.59
C PHE A 88 -3.33 26.24 2.27
N PRO A 89 -4.47 25.86 2.88
CA PRO A 89 -5.72 26.57 2.69
C PRO A 89 -5.63 28.00 3.24
N THR A 90 -6.48 28.90 2.78
CA THR A 90 -6.66 30.21 3.43
C THR A 90 -7.14 30.03 4.87
N HIS A 91 -6.99 31.04 5.72
CA HIS A 91 -7.43 30.95 7.13
C HIS A 91 -8.90 30.58 7.25
N ALA A 92 -9.78 31.19 6.43
CA ALA A 92 -11.19 30.89 6.45
C ALA A 92 -11.50 29.44 6.02
N GLU A 93 -10.81 28.95 4.99
CA GLU A 93 -10.91 27.55 4.56
C GLU A 93 -10.38 26.58 5.62
N ALA A 94 -9.30 26.94 6.32
CA ALA A 94 -8.70 26.12 7.39
C ALA A 94 -9.69 25.89 8.56
N GLU A 95 -10.44 26.94 8.95
CA GLU A 95 -11.48 26.84 9.99
C GLU A 95 -12.60 25.88 9.59
N ARG A 96 -13.08 25.99 8.34
CA ARG A 96 -14.16 25.15 7.80
C ARG A 96 -13.69 23.72 7.59
N LEU A 97 -12.49 23.54 7.03
CA LEU A 97 -11.87 22.23 6.82
C LEU A 97 -11.70 21.47 8.16
N ALA A 98 -11.13 22.13 9.18
CA ALA A 98 -10.95 21.52 10.49
C ALA A 98 -12.29 21.16 11.15
N ALA A 99 -13.32 22.01 10.97
CA ALA A 99 -14.67 21.72 11.46
C ALA A 99 -15.28 20.51 10.77
N ARG A 100 -15.11 20.42 9.44
CA ARG A 100 -15.63 19.31 8.64
C ARG A 100 -14.94 18.00 8.94
N LEU A 101 -13.63 17.99 9.07
CA LEU A 101 -12.89 16.77 9.45
C LEU A 101 -13.33 16.27 10.83
N ALA A 102 -13.44 17.17 11.81
CA ALA A 102 -13.95 16.83 13.14
C ALA A 102 -15.39 16.30 13.09
N ARG A 103 -16.28 16.86 12.23
CA ARG A 103 -17.66 16.37 12.03
C ARG A 103 -17.68 14.90 11.64
N PHE A 104 -16.74 14.44 10.82
CA PHE A 104 -16.62 13.05 10.40
C PHE A 104 -15.80 12.17 11.37
N GLY A 105 -15.48 12.69 12.57
CA GLY A 105 -14.74 11.98 13.59
C GLY A 105 -13.25 11.81 13.28
N ILE A 106 -12.71 12.53 12.29
CA ILE A 106 -11.28 12.49 11.96
C ILE A 106 -10.51 13.21 13.05
N ASN A 107 -9.61 12.50 13.74
CA ASN A 107 -8.81 13.00 14.85
C ASN A 107 -7.31 13.10 14.55
N CYS A 108 -6.90 12.79 13.31
CA CYS A 108 -5.52 13.00 12.86
C CYS A 108 -5.48 13.31 11.36
N VAL A 109 -4.54 14.15 10.94
CA VAL A 109 -4.26 14.48 9.55
C VAL A 109 -2.78 14.29 9.27
N ARG A 110 -2.45 13.47 8.26
CA ARG A 110 -1.10 13.34 7.73
C ARG A 110 -0.84 14.45 6.73
N LEU A 111 0.18 15.26 7.01
CA LEU A 111 0.64 16.33 6.12
C LEU A 111 1.65 15.73 5.14
N HIS A 112 1.30 15.68 3.86
CA HIS A 112 2.01 14.90 2.87
C HIS A 112 2.33 15.69 1.61
N TYR A 113 3.43 15.40 0.91
CA TYR A 113 3.88 16.11 -0.31
C TYR A 113 4.03 17.62 -0.15
N PHE A 114 4.32 18.14 1.02
CA PHE A 114 4.51 19.57 1.24
C PHE A 114 5.98 20.02 1.26
N ASP A 115 6.92 19.08 1.20
CA ASP A 115 8.37 19.26 1.39
C ASP A 115 9.12 19.75 0.13
N SER A 116 8.44 20.28 -0.88
CA SER A 116 9.04 20.71 -2.14
C SER A 116 8.89 22.21 -2.41
N SER A 117 9.70 22.76 -3.32
CA SER A 117 9.56 24.11 -3.85
C SER A 117 8.80 24.17 -5.20
N TYR A 118 8.65 23.04 -5.87
CA TYR A 118 7.96 22.89 -7.15
C TYR A 118 6.84 21.88 -7.04
N GLY A 119 5.98 21.90 -8.04
CA GLY A 119 5.05 20.83 -8.27
C GLY A 119 5.75 19.49 -8.35
N THR A 120 5.14 18.48 -7.75
CA THR A 120 5.62 17.12 -7.82
C THR A 120 5.36 16.51 -9.20
N PHE A 121 5.87 15.31 -9.43
CA PHE A 121 5.53 14.52 -10.62
C PHE A 121 4.00 14.38 -10.83
N MET A 122 3.23 14.29 -9.75
CA MET A 122 1.77 14.18 -9.82
C MET A 122 1.05 15.53 -9.94
N LEU A 123 1.69 16.62 -9.48
CA LEU A 123 1.13 17.97 -9.41
C LEU A 123 2.15 19.00 -9.91
N PRO A 124 2.52 18.97 -11.22
CA PRO A 124 3.66 19.73 -11.72
C PRO A 124 3.47 21.26 -11.70
N SER A 125 2.26 21.75 -11.54
CA SER A 125 1.92 23.17 -11.45
C SER A 125 1.80 23.70 -10.03
N GLU A 126 1.94 22.85 -9.00
CA GLU A 126 1.62 23.20 -7.63
C GLU A 126 2.84 23.08 -6.74
N GLN A 127 3.06 24.04 -5.87
CA GLN A 127 4.25 24.17 -5.05
C GLN A 127 4.01 23.67 -3.63
N GLY A 128 5.07 23.16 -2.96
CA GLY A 128 5.11 22.85 -1.53
C GLY A 128 5.48 24.07 -0.67
N ILE A 129 5.96 23.83 0.54
CA ILE A 129 6.26 24.88 1.54
C ILE A 129 7.54 25.69 1.24
N LEU A 130 8.45 25.13 0.42
CA LEU A 130 9.75 25.75 0.18
C LEU A 130 9.65 26.81 -0.92
N THR A 131 10.34 27.95 -0.72
CA THR A 131 10.62 28.90 -1.78
C THR A 131 11.69 28.35 -2.74
N GLU A 132 11.81 28.92 -3.93
CA GLU A 132 12.96 28.63 -4.81
C GLU A 132 14.30 29.02 -4.15
N ASP A 133 14.29 30.03 -3.29
CA ASP A 133 15.44 30.50 -2.54
C ASP A 133 15.80 29.61 -1.33
N PHE A 134 14.94 28.67 -0.91
CA PHE A 134 15.21 27.81 0.24
C PHE A 134 16.58 27.16 0.18
N ARG A 135 16.94 26.70 -1.00
CA ARG A 135 18.21 25.99 -1.26
C ARG A 135 19.44 26.79 -0.95
N THR A 136 19.39 28.10 -1.20
CA THR A 136 20.50 29.02 -0.93
C THR A 136 20.38 29.74 0.40
N ARG A 137 19.16 30.04 0.87
CA ARG A 137 18.87 30.85 2.04
C ARG A 137 18.17 30.12 3.17
N ARG A 138 17.81 28.86 2.97
CA ARG A 138 17.01 28.05 3.91
C ARG A 138 15.70 28.73 4.27
N THR A 139 14.97 29.19 3.26
CA THR A 139 13.76 29.97 3.43
C THR A 139 12.53 29.14 3.08
N PHE A 140 11.62 29.02 4.03
CA PHE A 140 10.26 28.57 3.75
C PHE A 140 9.43 29.71 3.19
N ASP A 141 8.46 29.40 2.33
CA ASP A 141 7.51 30.41 1.83
C ASP A 141 6.70 30.99 3.01
N PRO A 142 6.79 32.31 3.29
CA PRO A 142 6.18 32.88 4.48
C PRO A 142 4.65 32.77 4.49
N GLU A 143 3.99 32.89 3.33
CA GLU A 143 2.54 32.79 3.22
C GLU A 143 2.06 31.36 3.45
N ARG A 144 2.74 30.38 2.84
CA ARG A 144 2.40 28.98 3.02
C ARG A 144 2.67 28.48 4.42
N ARG A 145 3.79 28.93 5.02
CA ARG A 145 4.09 28.64 6.42
C ARG A 145 3.00 29.19 7.33
N ASP A 146 2.60 30.46 7.15
CA ASP A 146 1.51 31.05 7.92
C ASP A 146 0.20 30.26 7.78
N ARG A 147 -0.17 29.90 6.55
CA ARG A 147 -1.37 29.12 6.29
C ARG A 147 -1.33 27.73 6.92
N GLN A 148 -0.20 27.05 6.86
CA GLN A 148 0.00 25.74 7.50
C GLN A 148 -0.03 25.86 9.02
N ASP A 149 0.64 26.85 9.60
CA ASP A 149 0.63 27.13 11.04
C ASP A 149 -0.79 27.35 11.53
N TYR A 150 -1.56 28.19 10.81
CA TYR A 150 -2.96 28.43 11.14
C TYR A 150 -3.82 27.17 11.02
N LEU A 151 -3.65 26.40 9.97
CA LEU A 151 -4.34 25.12 9.79
C LEU A 151 -4.10 24.17 10.95
N ILE A 152 -2.83 23.99 11.35
CA ILE A 152 -2.44 23.11 12.46
C ILE A 152 -3.06 23.64 13.79
N ALA A 153 -3.10 24.95 13.99
CA ALA A 153 -3.75 25.52 15.16
C ALA A 153 -5.28 25.27 15.17
N GLN A 154 -5.95 25.30 14.00
CA GLN A 154 -7.36 24.96 13.90
C GLN A 154 -7.61 23.46 14.12
N PHE A 155 -6.70 22.59 13.66
CA PHE A 155 -6.73 21.18 13.98
C PHE A 155 -6.62 20.94 15.48
N LYS A 156 -5.59 21.51 16.12
CA LYS A 156 -5.39 21.42 17.57
C LYS A 156 -6.62 21.82 18.35
N LYS A 157 -7.21 22.98 18.02
CA LYS A 157 -8.44 23.51 18.65
C LYS A 157 -9.60 22.54 18.64
N ARG A 158 -9.70 21.70 17.58
CA ARG A 158 -10.81 20.76 17.37
C ARG A 158 -10.51 19.31 17.79
N GLY A 159 -9.36 19.06 18.39
CA GLY A 159 -8.96 17.71 18.82
C GLY A 159 -8.41 16.85 17.69
N ILE A 160 -7.90 17.48 16.65
CA ILE A 160 -7.25 16.80 15.52
C ILE A 160 -5.73 16.94 15.68
N TYR A 161 -5.06 15.81 15.72
CA TYR A 161 -3.60 15.70 15.72
C TYR A 161 -3.04 15.81 14.30
N VAL A 162 -1.72 15.98 14.19
CA VAL A 162 -1.02 15.89 12.91
C VAL A 162 0.03 14.80 12.92
N ASP A 163 0.16 14.13 11.79
CA ASP A 163 1.27 13.28 11.41
C ASP A 163 2.14 14.06 10.43
N MET A 164 3.42 14.24 10.76
CA MET A 164 4.31 15.11 10.01
C MET A 164 5.31 14.29 9.22
N ASN A 165 5.16 14.30 7.89
CA ASN A 165 6.00 13.56 6.98
C ASN A 165 7.18 14.45 6.51
N LEU A 166 8.42 14.07 6.81
CA LEU A 166 9.59 14.93 6.61
C LEU A 166 10.16 14.89 5.20
N HIS A 167 10.16 13.69 4.56
CA HIS A 167 10.71 13.53 3.22
C HIS A 167 9.79 12.73 2.31
N VAL A 168 9.30 13.36 1.25
CA VAL A 168 8.41 12.73 0.26
C VAL A 168 8.89 12.99 -1.17
N ALA A 169 9.04 14.26 -1.53
CA ALA A 169 9.23 14.68 -2.92
C ALA A 169 10.37 15.69 -3.12
N ARG A 170 10.95 16.22 -2.07
CA ARG A 170 12.05 17.17 -2.19
C ARG A 170 13.24 16.54 -2.92
N THR A 171 13.63 17.14 -4.05
CA THR A 171 14.77 16.69 -4.85
C THR A 171 15.87 17.72 -4.76
N LEU A 172 17.06 17.33 -4.33
CA LEU A 172 18.27 18.13 -4.39
C LEU A 172 18.92 17.99 -5.76
N ASP A 173 19.21 19.12 -6.40
CA ASP A 173 19.78 19.13 -7.76
C ASP A 173 20.94 20.16 -7.90
N ALA A 174 21.32 20.50 -9.14
CA ALA A 174 22.41 21.43 -9.40
C ALA A 174 22.20 22.82 -8.77
N ARG A 175 20.97 23.22 -8.53
CA ARG A 175 20.63 24.50 -7.84
C ARG A 175 20.98 24.45 -6.35
N ASP A 176 21.02 23.27 -5.78
CA ASP A 176 21.44 23.00 -4.40
C ASP A 176 22.94 22.67 -4.30
N GLY A 177 23.67 22.72 -5.41
CA GLY A 177 25.07 22.31 -5.48
C GLY A 177 25.28 20.80 -5.61
N PHE A 178 24.25 20.04 -5.96
CA PHE A 178 24.33 18.60 -6.15
C PHE A 178 24.52 18.24 -7.63
N ALA A 179 25.38 17.27 -7.88
CA ALA A 179 25.61 16.77 -9.23
C ALA A 179 24.35 16.09 -9.80
N PRO A 180 24.14 16.11 -11.15
CA PRO A 180 23.08 15.34 -11.75
C PRO A 180 23.32 13.84 -11.60
N GLY A 181 22.27 13.03 -11.76
CA GLY A 181 22.39 11.57 -11.75
C GLY A 181 21.98 10.91 -10.43
N ASN A 182 21.37 11.67 -9.50
CA ASN A 182 20.67 11.07 -8.38
C ASN A 182 19.20 10.75 -8.78
N PRO A 183 18.56 9.79 -8.14
CA PRO A 183 17.14 9.46 -8.36
C PRO A 183 16.20 10.63 -7.98
N TRP A 184 14.97 10.57 -8.51
CA TRP A 184 13.90 11.47 -8.11
C TRP A 184 13.72 11.44 -6.58
N ALA A 185 13.52 12.60 -5.97
CA ALA A 185 13.45 12.78 -4.52
C ALA A 185 14.66 12.21 -3.77
N ASN A 186 15.82 12.07 -4.42
CA ASN A 186 17.05 11.46 -3.89
C ASN A 186 16.88 10.04 -3.35
N LYS A 187 15.77 9.36 -3.64
CA LYS A 187 15.40 8.08 -3.05
C LYS A 187 16.52 7.06 -3.08
N GLY A 188 16.86 6.52 -1.91
CA GLY A 188 17.95 5.61 -1.65
C GLY A 188 19.32 6.29 -1.52
N VAL A 189 19.59 7.41 -2.19
CA VAL A 189 20.84 8.18 -2.03
C VAL A 189 20.85 8.94 -0.71
N ASP A 190 19.70 9.41 -0.27
CA ASP A 190 19.43 10.04 1.00
C ASP A 190 19.80 9.17 2.22
N GLN A 191 19.92 7.86 2.03
CA GLN A 191 20.25 6.94 3.12
C GLN A 191 21.74 6.63 3.24
N PHE A 192 22.58 7.13 2.31
CA PHE A 192 24.00 6.86 2.37
C PHE A 192 24.91 8.06 2.02
N ASP A 193 24.44 9.05 1.25
CA ASP A 193 25.26 10.20 0.93
C ASP A 193 25.22 11.22 2.07
N PRO A 194 26.37 11.50 2.74
CA PRO A 194 26.39 12.33 3.93
C PRO A 194 25.96 13.78 3.67
N ARG A 195 26.07 14.28 2.42
CA ARG A 195 25.65 15.64 2.06
C ARG A 195 24.11 15.70 1.96
N VAL A 196 23.48 14.67 1.38
CA VAL A 196 22.01 14.58 1.30
C VAL A 196 21.43 14.44 2.72
N ILE A 197 22.01 13.56 3.54
CA ILE A 197 21.60 13.39 4.96
C ILE A 197 21.72 14.72 5.73
N ALA A 198 22.78 15.51 5.47
CA ALA A 198 22.94 16.83 6.12
C ALA A 198 21.83 17.80 5.72
N GLU A 199 21.40 17.78 4.44
CA GLU A 199 20.30 18.63 3.97
C GLU A 199 18.94 18.22 4.54
N GLU A 200 18.72 16.93 4.72
CA GLU A 200 17.50 16.43 5.39
C GLU A 200 17.45 16.81 6.86
N LYS A 201 18.57 16.69 7.55
CA LYS A 201 18.69 17.14 8.94
C LYS A 201 18.46 18.65 9.07
N ALA A 202 19.01 19.44 8.14
CA ALA A 202 18.82 20.90 8.16
C ALA A 202 17.35 21.28 7.90
N TYR A 203 16.68 20.60 6.96
CA TYR A 203 15.24 20.80 6.70
C TYR A 203 14.39 20.41 7.91
N ALA A 204 14.63 19.23 8.49
CA ALA A 204 13.89 18.75 9.66
C ALA A 204 14.06 19.71 10.84
N LYS A 205 15.27 20.21 11.07
CA LYS A 205 15.56 21.20 12.13
C LYS A 205 14.75 22.48 11.91
N GLU A 206 14.85 23.08 10.72
CA GLU A 206 14.18 24.33 10.39
C GLU A 206 12.65 24.22 10.51
N LEU A 207 12.08 23.07 10.09
CA LEU A 207 10.65 22.81 10.20
C LEU A 207 10.22 22.62 11.66
N LEU A 208 10.92 21.75 12.39
CA LEU A 208 10.45 21.31 13.72
C LEU A 208 10.77 22.29 14.85
N GLU A 209 11.87 23.06 14.75
CA GLU A 209 12.18 24.13 15.70
C GLU A 209 11.29 25.37 15.52
N HIS A 210 10.64 25.50 14.37
CA HIS A 210 9.73 26.61 14.11
C HIS A 210 8.64 26.70 15.17
N VAL A 211 8.48 27.89 15.74
CA VAL A 211 7.43 28.21 16.71
C VAL A 211 6.18 28.69 15.95
N ASN A 212 5.15 27.88 15.97
CA ASN A 212 3.87 28.23 15.38
C ASN A 212 3.27 29.43 16.14
N PRO A 213 3.05 30.58 15.49
CA PRO A 213 2.61 31.82 16.17
C PRO A 213 1.20 31.70 16.77
N TYR A 214 0.38 30.77 16.27
CA TYR A 214 -1.01 30.57 16.71
C TYR A 214 -1.12 29.61 17.90
N THR A 215 -0.15 28.71 18.10
CA THR A 215 -0.12 27.80 19.25
C THR A 215 0.91 28.22 20.31
N GLY A 216 1.88 29.08 19.95
CA GLY A 216 2.96 29.55 20.82
C GLY A 216 3.99 28.47 21.13
N MET A 217 4.00 27.35 20.39
CA MET A 217 4.88 26.20 20.63
C MET A 217 5.62 25.80 19.36
N SER A 218 6.84 25.28 19.49
CA SER A 218 7.53 24.65 18.38
C SER A 218 6.93 23.27 18.08
N TYR A 219 7.06 22.80 16.84
CA TYR A 219 6.57 21.45 16.48
C TYR A 219 7.33 20.33 17.20
N LEU A 220 8.55 20.58 17.67
CA LEU A 220 9.25 19.67 18.58
C LEU A 220 8.47 19.42 19.88
N LYS A 221 7.80 20.45 20.39
CA LYS A 221 7.20 20.46 21.73
C LYS A 221 5.68 20.52 21.73
N ASP A 222 5.04 20.81 20.61
CA ASP A 222 3.58 20.88 20.55
C ASP A 222 2.97 19.47 20.53
N PRO A 223 2.12 19.11 21.52
CA PRO A 223 1.48 17.80 21.56
C PRO A 223 0.47 17.57 20.43
N VAL A 224 0.18 18.57 19.59
CA VAL A 224 -0.62 18.37 18.37
C VAL A 224 0.10 17.47 17.37
N VAL A 225 1.44 17.45 17.36
CA VAL A 225 2.24 16.53 16.57
C VAL A 225 2.19 15.16 17.23
N ALA A 226 1.34 14.28 16.68
CA ALA A 226 1.12 12.93 17.20
C ALA A 226 2.31 12.02 16.94
N ILE A 227 2.76 12.01 15.68
CA ILE A 227 3.81 11.14 15.13
C ILE A 227 4.57 11.89 14.04
N VAL A 228 5.76 11.39 13.72
CA VAL A 228 6.63 11.92 12.66
C VAL A 228 7.11 10.74 11.80
N GLU A 229 7.02 10.88 10.49
CA GLU A 229 7.59 9.93 9.52
C GLU A 229 8.86 10.52 8.91
N LEU A 230 9.93 9.72 8.83
CA LEU A 230 11.18 10.15 8.21
C LEU A 230 11.02 10.26 6.70
N ASN A 231 10.70 9.16 6.03
CA ASN A 231 10.61 9.08 4.58
C ASN A 231 9.32 8.40 4.14
N ASN A 232 8.78 8.84 3.00
CA ASN A 232 7.64 8.20 2.38
C ASN A 232 8.07 7.28 1.24
N GLU A 233 7.68 5.99 1.33
CA GLU A 233 7.88 4.99 0.26
C GLU A 233 9.30 5.01 -0.31
N ASP A 234 10.27 5.07 0.56
CA ASP A 234 11.67 5.21 0.22
C ASP A 234 12.54 4.33 1.11
N ALA A 235 13.38 3.51 0.49
CA ALA A 235 14.38 2.69 1.14
C ALA A 235 15.50 2.36 0.16
N LEU A 236 16.74 2.38 0.63
CA LEU A 236 17.91 1.96 -0.15
C LEU A 236 17.72 0.55 -0.71
N TRP A 237 17.17 -0.33 0.12
CA TRP A 237 16.84 -1.70 -0.25
C TRP A 237 15.90 -1.79 -1.46
N GLN A 238 14.81 -1.05 -1.43
CA GLN A 238 13.82 -1.00 -2.51
C GLN A 238 14.42 -0.42 -3.80
N GLN A 239 15.15 0.68 -3.69
CA GLN A 239 15.81 1.32 -4.82
C GLN A 239 16.85 0.40 -5.46
N TYR A 240 17.61 -0.33 -4.64
CA TYR A 240 18.55 -1.34 -5.13
C TYR A 240 17.83 -2.47 -5.90
N LEU A 241 16.82 -3.10 -5.32
CA LEU A 241 16.09 -4.21 -5.96
C LEU A 241 15.36 -3.78 -7.24
N SER A 242 14.89 -2.54 -7.31
CA SER A 242 14.28 -2.00 -8.54
C SER A 242 15.29 -1.72 -9.65
N GLY A 243 16.59 -1.69 -9.32
CA GLY A 243 17.70 -1.32 -10.20
C GLY A 243 17.95 0.19 -10.26
N GLY A 244 17.33 0.97 -9.37
CA GLY A 244 17.57 2.42 -9.29
C GLY A 244 19.02 2.74 -8.97
N MET A 245 19.66 1.94 -8.12
CA MET A 245 21.07 2.09 -7.76
C MET A 245 22.05 1.64 -8.84
N ASP A 246 21.61 0.94 -9.89
CA ASP A 246 22.48 0.42 -10.94
C ASP A 246 23.03 1.51 -11.88
N HIS A 247 22.44 2.71 -11.84
CA HIS A 247 22.69 3.83 -12.75
C HIS A 247 22.99 5.14 -12.03
N LEU A 248 23.51 5.07 -10.82
CA LEU A 248 23.95 6.27 -10.09
C LEU A 248 25.00 7.03 -10.89
N GLY A 249 24.81 8.35 -10.97
CA GLY A 249 25.82 9.26 -11.50
C GLY A 249 26.92 9.57 -10.48
N GLU A 250 28.03 10.15 -10.96
CA GLU A 250 29.07 10.66 -10.04
C GLU A 250 28.61 11.96 -9.37
N PRO A 251 28.94 12.18 -8.08
CA PRO A 251 29.85 11.36 -7.25
C PRO A 251 29.14 10.25 -6.43
N TYR A 252 27.82 10.07 -6.56
CA TYR A 252 27.05 9.13 -5.73
C TYR A 252 27.51 7.68 -5.93
N ALA A 253 27.83 7.29 -7.15
CA ALA A 253 28.36 5.96 -7.47
C ALA A 253 29.69 5.70 -6.73
N THR A 254 30.59 6.67 -6.71
CA THR A 254 31.86 6.57 -5.97
C THR A 254 31.63 6.49 -4.46
N VAL A 255 30.76 7.33 -3.90
CA VAL A 255 30.42 7.30 -2.46
C VAL A 255 29.88 5.92 -2.07
N PHE A 256 28.91 5.41 -2.82
CA PHE A 256 28.29 4.11 -2.55
C PHE A 256 29.29 2.95 -2.64
N LYS A 257 30.16 2.97 -3.67
CA LYS A 257 31.22 1.98 -3.82
C LYS A 257 32.24 2.02 -2.69
N ASN A 258 32.64 3.22 -2.24
CA ASN A 258 33.57 3.36 -1.13
C ASN A 258 32.98 2.82 0.17
N LEU A 259 31.73 3.14 0.50
CA LEU A 259 31.04 2.60 1.69
C LEU A 259 30.99 1.06 1.64
N TRP A 260 30.73 0.47 0.47
CA TRP A 260 30.76 -0.99 0.31
C TRP A 260 32.14 -1.57 0.60
N ASN A 261 33.20 -0.98 0.03
CA ASN A 261 34.58 -1.45 0.27
C ASN A 261 35.01 -1.26 1.73
N ASP A 262 34.68 -0.14 2.37
CA ASP A 262 34.93 0.10 3.77
C ASP A 262 34.23 -0.91 4.68
N TRP A 263 32.99 -1.28 4.34
CA TRP A 263 32.24 -2.32 5.04
C TRP A 263 32.93 -3.68 4.93
N LEU A 264 33.45 -4.02 3.74
CA LEU A 264 34.21 -5.26 3.51
C LEU A 264 35.52 -5.28 4.29
N VAL A 265 36.27 -4.15 4.32
CA VAL A 265 37.50 -4.02 5.12
C VAL A 265 37.18 -4.23 6.60
N LYS A 266 36.12 -3.63 7.09
CA LYS A 266 35.69 -3.81 8.50
C LYS A 266 35.33 -5.25 8.80
N LYS A 267 34.71 -5.97 7.87
CA LYS A 267 34.29 -7.36 8.06
C LYS A 267 35.44 -8.36 7.98
N TYR A 268 36.30 -8.23 6.96
CA TYR A 268 37.25 -9.25 6.58
C TYR A 268 38.70 -8.91 6.93
N THR A 269 39.00 -7.64 7.13
CA THR A 269 40.34 -7.13 7.44
C THR A 269 41.38 -7.33 6.30
N THR A 270 41.34 -8.44 5.55
CA THR A 270 42.23 -8.73 4.42
C THR A 270 41.45 -9.15 3.17
N ALA A 271 42.01 -8.88 1.98
CA ALA A 271 41.44 -9.35 0.72
C ALA A 271 41.37 -10.88 0.66
N GLN A 272 42.41 -11.56 1.16
CA GLN A 272 42.47 -13.03 1.16
C GLN A 272 41.31 -13.62 1.98
N ALA A 273 41.07 -13.12 3.20
CA ALA A 273 39.98 -13.61 4.06
C ALA A 273 38.59 -13.42 3.37
N MET A 274 38.40 -12.32 2.63
CA MET A 274 37.20 -12.08 1.84
C MET A 274 37.07 -13.10 0.68
N HIS A 275 38.15 -13.30 -0.08
CA HIS A 275 38.16 -14.25 -1.21
C HIS A 275 37.89 -15.69 -0.73
N ASP A 276 38.48 -16.10 0.40
CA ASP A 276 38.24 -17.40 0.99
C ASP A 276 36.79 -17.58 1.44
N ALA A 277 36.22 -16.55 2.10
CA ALA A 277 34.84 -16.55 2.54
C ALA A 277 33.84 -16.60 1.37
N TRP A 278 34.15 -15.93 0.25
CA TRP A 278 33.33 -15.98 -0.96
C TRP A 278 33.55 -17.23 -1.80
N SER A 279 34.57 -18.03 -1.47
CA SER A 279 34.94 -19.28 -2.18
C SER A 279 35.20 -19.03 -3.67
N LEU A 280 35.85 -17.91 -4.03
CA LEU A 280 36.11 -17.48 -5.39
C LEU A 280 37.16 -18.34 -6.10
N LYS A 281 37.02 -19.66 -6.06
CA LYS A 281 37.92 -20.56 -6.78
C LYS A 281 37.41 -20.74 -8.21
N THR A 282 38.32 -20.58 -9.19
CA THR A 282 38.04 -20.98 -10.56
C THR A 282 38.01 -22.50 -10.64
N VAL A 283 36.90 -23.07 -11.08
CA VAL A 283 36.73 -24.51 -11.34
C VAL A 283 36.56 -24.68 -12.84
N PRO A 284 37.42 -25.44 -13.52
CA PRO A 284 37.28 -25.66 -14.97
C PRO A 284 35.89 -26.17 -15.36
N ASN A 285 35.39 -25.74 -16.52
CA ASN A 285 34.11 -26.21 -17.02
C ASN A 285 34.15 -27.71 -17.31
N GLY A 286 33.18 -28.41 -16.75
CA GLY A 286 32.91 -29.81 -17.02
C GLY A 286 32.12 -30.06 -18.30
N GLU A 287 31.50 -31.23 -18.39
CA GLU A 287 30.68 -31.62 -19.53
C GLU A 287 29.43 -30.71 -19.69
N GLU A 288 28.94 -30.62 -20.92
CA GLU A 288 27.72 -29.90 -21.25
C GLU A 288 26.50 -30.64 -20.68
N MET A 289 25.67 -29.94 -19.92
CA MET A 289 24.44 -30.48 -19.30
C MET A 289 23.19 -30.24 -20.17
N ILE A 290 23.31 -29.41 -21.23
CA ILE A 290 22.26 -29.11 -22.20
C ILE A 290 22.79 -29.36 -23.61
N ALA A 291 22.67 -30.59 -24.07
CA ALA A 291 23.23 -31.00 -25.35
C ALA A 291 22.59 -30.29 -26.56
N GLU A 292 21.35 -29.84 -26.45
CA GLU A 292 20.60 -29.18 -27.52
C GLU A 292 20.61 -27.64 -27.44
N GLY A 293 21.57 -27.06 -26.79
CA GLY A 293 21.66 -25.59 -26.61
C GLY A 293 22.06 -24.81 -27.87
N ALA A 294 22.61 -25.48 -28.87
CA ALA A 294 22.89 -24.88 -30.18
C ALA A 294 21.66 -24.84 -31.11
N PHE A 295 20.56 -25.50 -30.74
CA PHE A 295 19.29 -25.53 -31.46
C PHE A 295 19.37 -25.94 -32.93
N ASP A 296 20.40 -26.67 -33.37
CA ASP A 296 20.60 -27.15 -34.74
C ASP A 296 19.62 -28.24 -35.17
N GLY A 297 18.94 -28.82 -34.21
CA GLY A 297 17.90 -29.85 -34.42
C GLY A 297 16.48 -29.29 -34.33
N ASP A 298 15.49 -30.13 -34.66
CA ASP A 298 14.05 -29.78 -34.54
C ASP A 298 13.63 -29.73 -33.05
N VAL A 299 13.83 -28.56 -32.42
CA VAL A 299 13.43 -28.30 -31.03
C VAL A 299 11.98 -27.89 -31.03
N LYS A 300 11.10 -28.83 -30.66
CA LYS A 300 9.71 -28.54 -30.33
C LYS A 300 9.53 -28.51 -28.81
N PRO A 301 8.62 -27.68 -28.27
CA PRO A 301 8.25 -27.79 -26.86
C PRO A 301 7.46 -29.08 -26.68
N ASP A 302 8.18 -30.18 -26.43
CA ASP A 302 7.61 -31.52 -26.25
C ASP A 302 7.08 -31.78 -24.84
N GLY A 303 7.15 -30.77 -23.98
CA GLY A 303 6.79 -30.87 -22.57
C GLY A 303 7.77 -31.70 -21.72
N LYS A 304 8.84 -32.24 -22.33
CA LYS A 304 9.87 -33.03 -21.66
C LYS A 304 11.20 -32.29 -21.61
N THR A 305 11.66 -31.81 -22.76
CA THR A 305 12.96 -31.12 -22.91
C THR A 305 12.81 -29.62 -22.70
N TRP A 306 12.07 -28.94 -23.57
CA TRP A 306 11.70 -27.55 -23.43
C TRP A 306 10.19 -27.42 -23.16
N ILE A 307 9.83 -26.60 -22.21
CA ILE A 307 8.44 -26.41 -21.79
C ILE A 307 8.07 -24.92 -21.99
N LEU A 308 7.04 -24.68 -22.79
CA LEU A 308 6.44 -23.37 -22.96
C LEU A 308 5.13 -23.31 -22.15
N ASP A 309 5.18 -22.60 -21.03
CA ASP A 309 4.01 -22.31 -20.21
C ASP A 309 3.44 -20.95 -20.62
N LYS A 310 2.20 -20.93 -21.06
CA LYS A 310 1.56 -19.75 -21.69
C LYS A 310 0.63 -19.01 -20.75
N GLU A 311 -0.01 -19.74 -19.82
CA GLU A 311 -1.16 -19.23 -19.04
C GLU A 311 -2.18 -18.57 -19.99
N THR A 312 -2.32 -17.22 -19.93
CA THR A 312 -3.20 -16.43 -20.80
C THR A 312 -2.49 -15.85 -22.03
N ALA A 313 -1.16 -16.04 -22.16
CA ALA A 313 -0.39 -15.53 -23.28
C ALA A 313 -0.63 -16.34 -24.55
N GLN A 314 -0.55 -15.66 -25.71
CA GLN A 314 -0.49 -16.35 -27.01
C GLN A 314 0.96 -16.32 -27.49
N ALA A 315 1.60 -17.46 -27.45
CA ALA A 315 3.01 -17.61 -27.81
C ALA A 315 3.30 -18.96 -28.43
N SER A 316 4.37 -19.02 -29.21
CA SER A 316 4.93 -20.25 -29.81
C SER A 316 6.45 -20.22 -29.76
N VAL A 317 7.06 -21.41 -29.76
CA VAL A 317 8.49 -21.57 -29.86
C VAL A 317 8.80 -22.65 -30.90
N ALA A 318 9.84 -22.44 -31.68
CA ALA A 318 10.32 -23.40 -32.69
C ALA A 318 11.81 -23.18 -32.94
N SER A 319 12.55 -24.23 -33.38
CA SER A 319 13.88 -24.07 -33.98
C SER A 319 13.72 -23.58 -35.41
N VAL A 320 14.40 -22.53 -35.78
CA VAL A 320 14.41 -21.92 -37.12
C VAL A 320 15.83 -21.54 -37.46
N GLU A 321 16.41 -22.17 -38.48
CA GLU A 321 17.78 -21.87 -38.94
C GLU A 321 18.82 -21.98 -37.82
N GLY A 322 18.74 -23.01 -36.99
CA GLY A 322 19.66 -23.22 -35.88
C GLY A 322 19.51 -22.28 -34.66
N VAL A 323 18.39 -21.53 -34.55
CA VAL A 323 18.10 -20.70 -33.38
C VAL A 323 16.75 -21.01 -32.78
N LEU A 324 16.59 -20.90 -31.49
CA LEU A 324 15.32 -21.04 -30.81
C LEU A 324 14.52 -19.73 -30.94
N ARG A 325 13.49 -19.73 -31.78
CA ARG A 325 12.65 -18.55 -32.01
C ARG A 325 11.39 -18.60 -31.15
N MET A 326 11.25 -17.64 -30.27
CA MET A 326 10.08 -17.39 -29.44
C MET A 326 9.25 -16.26 -30.06
N THR A 327 8.01 -16.57 -30.44
CA THR A 327 7.06 -15.59 -30.98
C THR A 327 5.94 -15.35 -29.96
N VAL A 328 5.73 -14.09 -29.57
CA VAL A 328 4.67 -13.67 -28.63
C VAL A 328 3.74 -12.71 -29.34
N THR A 329 2.50 -13.13 -29.58
CA THR A 329 1.46 -12.31 -30.19
C THR A 329 0.60 -11.58 -29.17
N THR A 330 0.36 -12.20 -28.01
CA THR A 330 -0.34 -11.59 -26.89
C THR A 330 0.43 -11.90 -25.60
N LYS A 331 0.79 -10.87 -24.85
CA LYS A 331 1.43 -11.00 -23.56
C LYS A 331 0.41 -11.50 -22.52
N GLY A 332 0.80 -12.46 -21.67
CA GLY A 332 0.04 -12.86 -20.49
C GLY A 332 0.30 -11.92 -19.30
N ASN A 333 0.22 -12.46 -18.09
CA ASN A 333 0.60 -11.71 -16.89
C ASN A 333 2.11 -11.37 -16.88
N GLU A 334 2.62 -10.80 -15.80
CA GLU A 334 4.00 -10.30 -15.74
C GLU A 334 5.07 -11.36 -16.04
N TYR A 335 4.82 -12.61 -15.71
CA TYR A 335 5.80 -13.71 -15.84
C TYR A 335 5.65 -14.54 -17.11
N PHE A 336 4.48 -14.49 -17.76
CA PHE A 336 4.16 -15.34 -18.89
C PHE A 336 4.16 -14.58 -20.24
N PRO A 337 4.50 -15.27 -21.34
CA PRO A 337 4.86 -16.68 -21.44
C PRO A 337 6.21 -16.98 -20.80
N LYS A 338 6.35 -18.19 -20.24
CA LYS A 338 7.57 -18.71 -19.64
C LYS A 338 8.08 -19.88 -20.46
N LEU A 339 9.33 -19.78 -20.91
CA LEU A 339 10.08 -20.83 -21.60
C LEU A 339 11.13 -21.38 -20.62
N TYR A 340 11.13 -22.69 -20.37
CA TYR A 340 12.08 -23.26 -19.42
C TYR A 340 12.48 -24.69 -19.72
N ARG A 341 13.61 -25.08 -19.18
CA ARG A 341 14.17 -26.44 -19.17
C ARG A 341 14.55 -26.81 -17.75
N ARG A 342 14.42 -28.11 -17.42
CA ARG A 342 14.81 -28.65 -16.12
C ARG A 342 16.20 -29.27 -16.18
N VAL A 343 16.98 -29.01 -15.13
CA VAL A 343 18.34 -29.57 -14.92
C VAL A 343 18.46 -29.99 -13.46
N ALA A 344 19.35 -30.96 -13.19
CA ALA A 344 19.71 -31.31 -11.80
C ALA A 344 20.94 -30.50 -11.39
N ILE A 345 20.88 -29.90 -10.20
CA ILE A 345 22.01 -29.20 -9.60
C ILE A 345 22.27 -29.71 -8.19
N LYS A 346 23.52 -29.63 -7.74
CA LYS A 346 23.96 -30.09 -6.42
C LYS A 346 24.48 -28.92 -5.61
N LYS A 347 24.16 -28.96 -4.32
CA LYS A 347 24.61 -27.99 -3.34
C LYS A 347 26.13 -27.81 -3.36
N ASP A 348 26.55 -26.55 -3.19
CA ASP A 348 27.95 -26.12 -3.13
C ASP A 348 28.78 -26.42 -4.40
N MET A 349 28.13 -26.90 -5.46
CA MET A 349 28.78 -27.08 -6.77
C MET A 349 28.66 -25.79 -7.61
N PRO A 350 29.74 -25.42 -8.31
CA PRO A 350 29.75 -24.27 -9.23
C PRO A 350 29.15 -24.64 -10.57
N TYR A 351 28.42 -23.69 -11.15
CA TYR A 351 27.82 -23.81 -12.49
C TYR A 351 28.02 -22.54 -13.27
N THR A 352 28.15 -22.67 -14.60
CA THR A 352 28.13 -21.56 -15.55
C THR A 352 27.05 -21.79 -16.59
N VAL A 353 26.20 -20.77 -16.79
CA VAL A 353 25.22 -20.72 -17.87
C VAL A 353 25.61 -19.61 -18.84
N LYS A 354 25.58 -19.92 -20.14
CA LYS A 354 25.82 -18.97 -21.23
C LYS A 354 24.70 -19.05 -22.24
N PHE A 355 24.38 -17.96 -22.89
CA PHE A 355 23.48 -17.91 -24.05
C PHE A 355 23.66 -16.58 -24.76
N ARG A 356 23.17 -16.50 -26.01
CA ARG A 356 22.97 -15.23 -26.70
C ARG A 356 21.48 -15.04 -27.03
N ILE A 357 21.04 -13.81 -27.01
CA ILE A 357 19.65 -13.45 -27.27
C ILE A 357 19.57 -12.17 -28.09
N ARG A 358 18.59 -12.09 -29.00
CA ARG A 358 18.22 -10.87 -29.71
C ARG A 358 16.71 -10.78 -29.89
N ARG A 359 16.22 -9.62 -30.26
CA ARG A 359 14.84 -9.40 -30.65
C ARG A 359 14.76 -8.97 -32.10
N THR A 360 14.10 -9.74 -32.93
CA THR A 360 13.97 -9.49 -34.37
C THR A 360 12.66 -8.80 -34.76
N GLY A 361 11.65 -8.80 -33.87
CA GLY A 361 10.36 -8.13 -34.09
C GLY A 361 9.71 -7.61 -32.81
N GLY A 362 8.71 -6.74 -32.97
CA GLY A 362 7.93 -6.18 -31.85
C GLY A 362 8.59 -5.01 -31.13
N THR A 363 8.02 -4.61 -29.96
CA THR A 363 8.51 -3.49 -29.14
C THR A 363 9.57 -3.95 -28.13
N ALA A 364 10.47 -3.04 -27.75
CA ALA A 364 11.45 -3.32 -26.70
C ALA A 364 10.75 -3.59 -25.36
N GLY A 365 11.16 -4.66 -24.69
CA GLY A 365 10.64 -5.06 -23.39
C GLY A 365 11.70 -5.84 -22.61
N GLU A 366 11.55 -5.91 -21.30
CA GLU A 366 12.43 -6.72 -20.44
C GLU A 366 12.13 -8.21 -20.62
N VAL A 367 13.18 -9.01 -20.68
CA VAL A 367 13.15 -10.46 -20.55
C VAL A 367 13.82 -10.82 -19.22
N GLY A 368 13.17 -11.64 -18.41
CA GLY A 368 13.73 -12.20 -17.19
C GLY A 368 14.46 -13.51 -17.48
N PHE A 369 15.59 -13.73 -16.84
CA PHE A 369 16.32 -14.99 -16.86
C PHE A 369 16.64 -15.44 -15.43
N ALA A 370 16.40 -16.71 -15.13
CA ALA A 370 16.72 -17.28 -13.82
C ALA A 370 17.10 -18.77 -13.89
N VAL A 371 17.84 -19.20 -12.87
CA VAL A 371 17.90 -20.59 -12.45
C VAL A 371 17.13 -20.67 -11.12
N ALA A 372 16.00 -21.38 -11.10
CA ALA A 372 15.03 -21.29 -10.01
C ALA A 372 14.51 -22.64 -9.50
N ASP A 373 14.14 -22.71 -8.22
CA ASP A 373 13.42 -23.84 -7.64
C ASP A 373 11.91 -23.51 -7.53
N ARG A 374 11.10 -24.30 -8.26
CA ARG A 374 9.65 -24.14 -8.23
C ARG A 374 9.00 -24.49 -6.89
N ARG A 375 9.60 -25.42 -6.12
CA ARG A 375 9.05 -25.93 -4.85
C ARG A 375 9.01 -24.86 -3.78
N GLU A 376 9.95 -23.91 -3.84
CA GLU A 376 10.15 -22.83 -2.87
C GLU A 376 9.68 -21.46 -3.39
N GLY A 377 8.55 -21.43 -4.07
CA GLY A 377 7.97 -20.15 -4.57
C GLY A 377 8.87 -19.42 -5.57
N TRP A 378 9.55 -20.17 -6.46
CA TRP A 378 10.47 -19.64 -7.48
C TRP A 378 11.74 -19.01 -6.88
N ALA A 379 12.25 -19.56 -5.80
CA ALA A 379 13.49 -19.12 -5.20
C ALA A 379 14.65 -19.21 -6.20
N SER A 380 15.47 -18.17 -6.27
CA SER A 380 16.68 -18.15 -7.10
C SER A 380 17.72 -19.11 -6.55
N LEU A 381 18.29 -19.90 -7.44
CA LEU A 381 19.39 -20.81 -7.14
C LEU A 381 20.77 -20.20 -7.46
N GLY A 382 20.85 -18.87 -7.57
CA GLY A 382 22.08 -18.12 -7.81
C GLY A 382 22.05 -17.21 -9.04
N VAL A 383 21.08 -17.39 -9.94
CA VAL A 383 20.91 -16.51 -11.10
C VAL A 383 19.46 -16.02 -11.15
N LEU A 384 19.30 -14.72 -11.06
CA LEU A 384 18.03 -14.01 -11.30
C LEU A 384 18.35 -12.63 -11.87
N THR A 385 18.05 -12.40 -13.12
CA THR A 385 18.39 -11.16 -13.82
C THR A 385 17.31 -10.75 -14.80
N ARG A 386 17.36 -9.50 -15.26
CA ARG A 386 16.51 -8.94 -16.31
C ARG A 386 17.35 -8.10 -17.26
N PHE A 387 17.03 -8.18 -18.55
CA PHE A 387 17.68 -7.39 -19.59
C PHE A 387 16.70 -7.08 -20.70
N THR A 388 17.03 -6.11 -21.53
CA THR A 388 16.20 -5.72 -22.70
C THR A 388 16.92 -6.16 -23.96
N PRO A 389 16.48 -7.24 -24.63
CA PRO A 389 17.12 -7.69 -25.87
C PRO A 389 17.07 -6.63 -26.97
N GLY A 390 18.22 -6.31 -27.53
CA GLY A 390 18.38 -5.45 -28.71
C GLY A 390 18.14 -6.20 -30.01
N LYS A 391 18.27 -5.49 -31.16
CA LYS A 391 18.19 -6.12 -32.49
C LYS A 391 19.46 -6.93 -32.85
N LYS A 392 20.61 -6.59 -32.25
CA LYS A 392 21.85 -7.35 -32.37
C LYS A 392 21.93 -8.42 -31.30
N TRP A 393 22.66 -9.50 -31.55
CA TRP A 393 22.94 -10.52 -30.55
C TRP A 393 23.65 -9.91 -29.35
N GLN A 394 23.15 -10.29 -28.17
CA GLN A 394 23.71 -9.97 -26.86
C GLN A 394 24.05 -11.29 -26.16
N SER A 395 25.32 -11.46 -25.81
CA SER A 395 25.78 -12.64 -25.07
C SER A 395 25.71 -12.40 -23.58
N HIS A 396 25.28 -13.42 -22.87
CA HIS A 396 25.16 -13.41 -21.40
C HIS A 396 25.89 -14.63 -20.85
N GLU A 397 26.63 -14.44 -19.75
CA GLU A 397 27.31 -15.49 -19.02
C GLU A 397 27.13 -15.24 -17.53
N PHE A 398 26.72 -16.29 -16.80
CA PHE A 398 26.49 -16.20 -15.37
C PHE A 398 27.10 -17.42 -14.70
N SER A 399 27.99 -17.19 -13.72
CA SER A 399 28.56 -18.23 -12.86
C SER A 399 27.98 -18.12 -11.45
N PHE A 400 27.66 -19.28 -10.84
CA PHE A 400 27.09 -19.32 -9.50
C PHE A 400 27.41 -20.62 -8.79
N TYR A 401 27.32 -20.61 -7.46
CA TYR A 401 27.29 -21.82 -6.65
C TYR A 401 25.85 -22.14 -6.26
N ALA A 402 25.45 -23.40 -6.45
CA ALA A 402 24.10 -23.82 -6.07
C ALA A 402 23.94 -23.81 -4.54
N PRO A 403 22.91 -23.17 -3.98
CA PRO A 403 22.70 -23.07 -2.53
C PRO A 403 22.17 -24.37 -1.90
N GLU A 404 21.62 -25.29 -2.73
CA GLU A 404 20.98 -26.52 -2.29
C GLU A 404 20.89 -27.56 -3.41
N ASP A 405 20.58 -28.81 -3.06
CA ASP A 405 20.32 -29.89 -4.03
C ASP A 405 18.94 -29.73 -4.65
N VAL A 406 18.84 -29.60 -5.97
CA VAL A 406 17.59 -29.53 -6.70
C VAL A 406 17.61 -30.42 -7.93
N GLU A 407 16.79 -31.47 -7.93
CA GLU A 407 16.72 -32.42 -9.06
C GLU A 407 16.05 -31.82 -10.32
N LYS A 408 15.18 -30.84 -10.14
CA LYS A 408 14.37 -30.22 -11.21
C LYS A 408 14.46 -28.69 -11.13
N ALA A 409 15.67 -28.15 -11.06
CA ALA A 409 15.90 -26.71 -11.20
C ALA A 409 15.51 -26.26 -12.60
N GLU A 410 14.85 -25.12 -12.70
CA GLU A 410 14.40 -24.57 -13.97
C GLU A 410 15.35 -23.46 -14.45
N ILE A 411 16.00 -23.68 -15.60
CA ILE A 411 16.63 -22.62 -16.40
C ILE A 411 15.47 -21.99 -17.18
N GLN A 412 15.12 -20.74 -16.88
CA GLN A 412 13.91 -20.14 -17.38
C GLN A 412 14.11 -18.74 -17.97
N PHE A 413 13.39 -18.50 -19.08
CA PHE A 413 13.16 -17.18 -19.66
C PHE A 413 11.72 -16.79 -19.45
N THR A 414 11.49 -15.57 -18.97
CA THR A 414 10.17 -15.07 -18.57
C THR A 414 9.97 -13.64 -19.08
N ARG A 415 8.80 -13.04 -18.83
CA ARG A 415 8.50 -11.63 -19.08
C ARG A 415 8.58 -11.17 -20.54
N PHE A 416 8.53 -12.09 -21.49
CA PHE A 416 8.56 -11.72 -22.90
C PHE A 416 7.42 -10.75 -23.26
N GLY A 417 7.76 -9.59 -23.80
CA GLY A 417 6.80 -8.67 -24.41
C GLY A 417 6.31 -9.17 -25.76
N LYS A 418 5.29 -8.51 -26.35
CA LYS A 418 4.84 -8.81 -27.73
C LYS A 418 6.00 -8.61 -28.70
N GLY A 419 6.39 -9.67 -29.42
CA GLY A 419 7.54 -9.62 -30.34
C GLY A 419 8.07 -10.98 -30.74
N ILE A 420 9.19 -10.95 -31.43
CA ILE A 420 9.94 -12.13 -31.86
C ILE A 420 11.33 -12.05 -31.24
N TYR A 421 11.69 -13.08 -30.51
CA TYR A 421 12.97 -13.22 -29.82
C TYR A 421 13.68 -14.47 -30.33
N GLU A 422 14.99 -14.38 -30.45
CA GLU A 422 15.85 -15.50 -30.85
C GLU A 422 16.87 -15.73 -29.74
N ILE A 423 17.02 -17.00 -29.34
CA ILE A 423 17.93 -17.48 -28.30
C ILE A 423 18.82 -18.55 -28.95
N ASP A 424 20.11 -18.53 -28.62
CA ASP A 424 21.06 -19.44 -29.20
C ASP A 424 22.30 -19.60 -28.29
N ASP A 425 23.18 -20.59 -28.63
CA ASP A 425 24.41 -20.89 -27.89
C ASP A 425 24.18 -21.11 -26.38
N LEU A 426 23.02 -21.71 -26.03
CA LEU A 426 22.74 -22.00 -24.64
C LEU A 426 23.61 -23.16 -24.15
N SER A 427 24.43 -22.89 -23.16
CA SER A 427 25.30 -23.86 -22.50
C SER A 427 25.08 -23.81 -21.00
N PHE A 428 25.03 -24.95 -20.36
CA PHE A 428 24.95 -25.08 -18.91
C PHE A 428 25.94 -26.15 -18.46
N ARG A 429 27.00 -25.75 -17.76
CA ARG A 429 28.09 -26.63 -17.36
C ARG A 429 28.38 -26.52 -15.88
N MET A 430 28.81 -27.60 -15.28
CA MET A 430 29.50 -27.57 -13.99
C MET A 430 30.84 -26.83 -14.19
N GLY A 431 31.21 -25.99 -13.23
CA GLY A 431 32.39 -25.16 -13.29
C GLY A 431 32.07 -23.68 -13.29
N CYS A 432 33.01 -22.86 -12.88
CA CYS A 432 32.89 -21.40 -12.89
C CYS A 432 34.24 -20.72 -12.92
N SER A 433 34.25 -19.45 -13.34
CA SER A 433 35.43 -18.61 -13.25
C SER A 433 35.04 -17.26 -12.65
N PHE A 434 35.72 -16.88 -11.58
CA PHE A 434 35.64 -15.56 -10.95
C PHE A 434 36.96 -14.79 -11.07
N ALA A 435 37.78 -15.14 -12.06
CA ALA A 435 39.11 -14.55 -12.26
C ALA A 435 39.14 -13.03 -12.26
N SER A 436 38.04 -12.38 -12.68
CA SER A 436 37.91 -10.92 -12.62
C SER A 436 37.81 -10.34 -11.19
N LEU A 437 37.51 -11.17 -10.19
CA LEU A 437 37.42 -10.77 -8.77
C LEU A 437 38.66 -11.17 -7.97
N ASP A 438 39.41 -12.19 -8.41
CA ASP A 438 40.50 -12.80 -7.64
C ASP A 438 41.64 -11.83 -7.31
N SER A 439 41.88 -10.82 -8.14
CA SER A 439 42.94 -9.82 -7.96
C SER A 439 42.49 -8.55 -7.24
N LEU A 440 41.20 -8.40 -7.02
CA LEU A 440 40.62 -7.17 -6.46
C LEU A 440 40.74 -7.15 -4.93
N SER A 441 40.92 -5.95 -4.40
CA SER A 441 41.05 -5.74 -2.96
C SER A 441 40.11 -4.63 -2.46
N PRO A 442 39.37 -4.88 -1.38
CA PRO A 442 38.55 -3.85 -0.74
C PRO A 442 39.43 -2.75 -0.14
N LEU A 443 40.67 -3.07 0.30
CA LEU A 443 41.65 -2.08 0.79
C LEU A 443 42.06 -1.04 -0.25
N ARG A 444 41.92 -1.37 -1.53
CA ARG A 444 42.15 -0.44 -2.67
C ARG A 444 40.86 0.13 -3.25
N GLY A 445 39.70 -0.13 -2.64
CA GLY A 445 38.41 0.33 -3.15
C GLY A 445 38.00 -0.30 -4.50
N GLU A 446 38.49 -1.50 -4.80
CA GLU A 446 38.35 -2.09 -6.13
C GLU A 446 37.10 -2.97 -6.29
N ILE A 447 36.54 -3.46 -5.18
CA ILE A 447 35.39 -4.37 -5.25
C ILE A 447 34.18 -3.62 -5.83
N PRO A 448 33.64 -4.11 -6.97
CA PRO A 448 32.49 -3.45 -7.59
C PRO A 448 31.21 -3.62 -6.74
N ILE A 449 30.29 -2.67 -6.86
CA ILE A 449 28.96 -2.84 -6.30
C ILE A 449 28.23 -3.99 -7.01
N VAL A 450 27.45 -4.74 -6.28
CA VAL A 450 26.53 -5.74 -6.87
C VAL A 450 25.32 -5.00 -7.42
N LYS A 451 25.05 -5.15 -8.72
CA LYS A 451 23.89 -4.50 -9.33
C LYS A 451 22.59 -5.18 -8.90
N GLY A 452 21.54 -4.39 -8.67
CA GLY A 452 20.22 -4.89 -8.27
C GLY A 452 19.59 -5.80 -9.33
N LYS A 453 19.85 -5.53 -10.60
CA LYS A 453 19.46 -6.38 -11.74
C LYS A 453 20.61 -7.24 -12.29
N GLY A 454 21.71 -7.31 -11.55
CA GLY A 454 22.87 -8.11 -11.90
C GLY A 454 22.92 -9.46 -11.19
N THR A 455 24.04 -10.16 -11.41
CA THR A 455 24.37 -11.41 -10.71
C THR A 455 25.69 -11.26 -9.97
N ALA A 456 25.84 -11.98 -8.87
CA ALA A 456 27.09 -12.12 -8.13
C ALA A 456 27.12 -13.50 -7.47
N PRO A 457 28.31 -14.01 -7.08
CA PRO A 457 28.38 -15.18 -6.24
C PRO A 457 27.50 -15.02 -5.01
N MET A 458 26.78 -16.07 -4.63
CA MET A 458 25.83 -16.00 -3.51
C MET A 458 26.46 -15.48 -2.21
N PRO A 459 27.69 -15.86 -1.80
CA PRO A 459 28.33 -15.28 -0.62
C PRO A 459 28.56 -13.77 -0.75
N MET A 460 29.03 -13.29 -1.92
CA MET A 460 29.19 -11.86 -2.20
C MET A 460 27.84 -11.12 -2.17
N LEU A 461 26.79 -11.73 -2.75
CA LEU A 461 25.44 -11.17 -2.72
C LEU A 461 24.89 -11.07 -1.30
N ARG A 462 25.11 -12.10 -0.46
CA ARG A 462 24.73 -12.06 0.96
C ARG A 462 25.43 -10.94 1.72
N ASP A 463 26.71 -10.76 1.48
CA ASP A 463 27.47 -9.67 2.09
C ASP A 463 26.97 -8.31 1.63
N PHE A 464 26.70 -8.18 0.34
CA PHE A 464 26.17 -6.94 -0.19
C PHE A 464 24.78 -6.61 0.37
N TYR A 465 23.93 -7.63 0.54
CA TYR A 465 22.63 -7.46 1.19
C TYR A 465 22.75 -7.07 2.67
N GLN A 466 23.72 -7.67 3.38
CA GLN A 466 23.99 -7.26 4.75
C GLN A 466 24.52 -5.81 4.82
N PHE A 467 25.37 -5.42 3.89
CA PHE A 467 25.83 -4.02 3.75
C PHE A 467 24.64 -3.05 3.54
N LEU A 468 23.69 -3.40 2.67
CA LEU A 468 22.49 -2.57 2.46
C LEU A 468 21.68 -2.45 3.75
N VAL A 469 21.45 -3.55 4.46
CA VAL A 469 20.72 -3.57 5.73
C VAL A 469 21.42 -2.72 6.79
N ASP A 470 22.74 -2.85 6.92
CA ASP A 470 23.53 -2.10 7.92
C ASP A 470 23.59 -0.60 7.60
N THR A 471 23.67 -0.25 6.31
CA THR A 471 23.66 1.15 5.83
C THR A 471 22.30 1.79 6.13
N GLU A 472 21.24 1.13 5.75
CA GLU A 472 19.87 1.60 5.97
C GLU A 472 19.55 1.73 7.47
N ARG A 473 19.93 0.72 8.28
CA ARG A 473 19.80 0.80 9.75
C ARG A 473 20.52 2.00 10.34
N THR A 474 21.73 2.28 9.86
CA THR A 474 22.53 3.42 10.32
C THR A 474 21.83 4.74 10.03
N TYR A 475 21.19 4.85 8.85
CA TYR A 475 20.42 6.02 8.48
C TYR A 475 19.19 6.19 9.39
N TRP A 476 18.32 5.18 9.48
CA TRP A 476 17.07 5.26 10.24
C TRP A 476 17.31 5.58 11.72
N THR A 477 18.18 4.82 12.37
CA THR A 477 18.49 5.05 13.80
C THR A 477 19.27 6.34 14.03
N GLY A 478 20.09 6.75 13.06
CA GLY A 478 20.82 8.02 13.08
C GLY A 478 19.90 9.24 12.97
N MET A 479 18.89 9.17 12.09
CA MET A 479 17.88 10.21 11.94
C MET A 479 16.97 10.29 13.16
N GLN A 480 16.47 9.14 13.66
CA GLN A 480 15.67 9.12 14.88
C GLN A 480 16.43 9.74 16.07
N ARG A 481 17.69 9.34 16.27
CA ARG A 481 18.52 9.91 17.33
C ARG A 481 18.70 11.42 17.16
N TYR A 482 18.95 11.88 15.93
CA TYR A 482 19.06 13.30 15.64
C TYR A 482 17.79 14.06 16.03
N LEU A 483 16.61 13.56 15.63
CA LEU A 483 15.35 14.22 15.95
C LEU A 483 15.06 14.22 17.45
N GLN A 484 15.19 13.05 18.10
CA GLN A 484 14.75 12.89 19.49
C GLN A 484 15.81 13.35 20.51
N GLN A 485 17.10 13.07 20.29
CA GLN A 485 18.15 13.38 21.25
C GLN A 485 18.82 14.73 20.98
N ASP A 486 19.14 15.03 19.71
CA ASP A 486 19.86 16.28 19.39
C ASP A 486 18.91 17.48 19.30
N LEU A 487 17.72 17.33 18.68
CA LEU A 487 16.71 18.38 18.58
C LEU A 487 15.69 18.35 19.74
N GLY A 488 15.51 17.20 20.38
CA GLY A 488 14.58 17.03 21.50
C GLY A 488 13.12 16.86 21.07
N LEU A 489 12.88 16.24 19.91
CA LEU A 489 11.53 15.85 19.49
C LEU A 489 10.95 14.83 20.47
N GLU A 490 9.72 15.07 20.91
CA GLU A 490 9.04 14.19 21.86
C GLU A 490 8.02 13.24 21.21
N ALA A 491 7.66 13.45 19.94
CA ALA A 491 6.75 12.57 19.20
C ALA A 491 7.43 11.26 18.79
N PRO A 492 6.69 10.14 18.72
CA PRO A 492 7.16 8.90 18.12
C PRO A 492 7.55 9.06 16.66
N VAL A 493 8.59 8.32 16.22
CA VAL A 493 9.17 8.40 14.88
C VAL A 493 9.10 7.03 14.19
N SER A 494 8.67 6.99 12.92
CA SER A 494 8.82 5.83 12.02
C SER A 494 9.83 6.11 10.91
N ALA A 495 10.31 5.05 10.28
CA ALA A 495 11.23 5.13 9.15
C ALA A 495 10.52 5.41 7.83
N THR A 496 9.98 4.39 7.24
CA THR A 496 9.21 4.35 5.99
C THR A 496 8.17 3.23 6.11
N GLN A 497 7.54 2.81 5.01
CA GLN A 497 6.50 1.80 5.05
C GLN A 497 7.05 0.38 4.88
N LEU A 498 6.39 -0.59 5.52
CA LEU A 498 6.64 -2.00 5.28
C LEU A 498 6.46 -2.32 3.78
N GLY A 499 7.30 -3.21 3.25
CA GLY A 499 7.33 -3.48 1.82
C GLY A 499 8.39 -2.68 1.06
N TYR A 500 8.86 -1.56 1.60
CA TYR A 500 10.00 -0.81 1.07
C TYR A 500 11.29 -1.18 1.79
N SER A 501 11.24 -1.29 3.12
CA SER A 501 12.36 -1.64 3.99
C SER A 501 12.05 -2.90 4.81
N PRO A 502 13.07 -3.70 5.20
CA PRO A 502 12.88 -4.88 6.04
C PRO A 502 12.17 -4.57 7.37
N PRO A 503 11.24 -5.41 7.84
CA PRO A 503 10.49 -5.18 9.07
C PRO A 503 11.40 -5.15 10.31
N HIS A 504 12.54 -5.83 10.26
CA HIS A 504 13.55 -5.82 11.34
C HIS A 504 14.19 -4.44 11.52
N LEU A 505 14.32 -3.65 10.45
CA LEU A 505 14.81 -2.27 10.50
C LEU A 505 13.72 -1.31 10.99
N GLN A 506 12.51 -1.49 10.51
CA GLN A 506 11.35 -0.70 10.93
C GLN A 506 11.08 -0.85 12.44
N ALA A 507 11.27 -2.07 12.96
CA ALA A 507 11.09 -2.39 14.37
C ALA A 507 12.13 -1.73 15.30
N ASP A 508 13.24 -1.24 14.77
CA ASP A 508 14.24 -0.49 15.56
C ASP A 508 13.71 0.91 15.96
N LEU A 509 12.71 1.46 15.23
CA LEU A 509 12.09 2.75 15.50
C LEU A 509 10.86 2.62 16.43
N ASP A 510 10.15 3.71 16.67
CA ASP A 510 9.08 3.73 17.68
C ASP A 510 7.82 2.99 17.23
N PHE A 511 7.44 3.12 15.97
CA PHE A 511 6.26 2.46 15.40
C PHE A 511 6.50 2.02 13.96
N VAL A 512 5.60 1.21 13.44
CA VAL A 512 5.70 0.61 12.11
C VAL A 512 4.48 1.01 11.28
N ASP A 513 4.71 1.38 10.03
CA ASP A 513 3.68 1.82 9.10
C ASP A 513 3.58 0.96 7.84
N ASN A 514 2.43 1.00 7.16
CA ASN A 514 2.22 0.32 5.88
C ASN A 514 1.21 1.05 5.00
N HIS A 515 1.28 0.78 3.70
CA HIS A 515 0.34 1.27 2.68
C HIS A 515 -0.34 0.12 1.97
N ALA A 516 -1.58 0.32 1.56
CA ALA A 516 -2.28 -0.58 0.65
C ALA A 516 -3.40 0.14 -0.11
N TYR A 517 -3.63 -0.28 -1.36
CA TYR A 517 -4.71 0.20 -2.19
C TYR A 517 -5.47 -0.97 -2.77
N TRP A 518 -6.81 -0.89 -2.78
CA TRP A 518 -7.58 -1.82 -3.57
C TRP A 518 -7.66 -1.30 -5.01
N GLN A 519 -6.95 -1.97 -5.93
CA GLN A 519 -6.92 -1.60 -7.36
C GLN A 519 -6.25 -0.24 -7.61
N HIS A 520 -4.99 -0.05 -7.20
CA HIS A 520 -4.24 1.18 -7.46
C HIS A 520 -4.26 1.59 -8.95
N PRO A 521 -4.45 2.89 -9.29
CA PRO A 521 -4.48 3.35 -10.66
C PRO A 521 -3.18 3.04 -11.43
N SER A 522 -3.32 2.55 -12.66
CA SER A 522 -2.21 2.43 -13.58
C SER A 522 -2.02 3.72 -14.37
N ILE A 523 -0.88 4.39 -14.16
CA ILE A 523 -0.52 5.69 -14.78
C ILE A 523 0.13 5.51 -16.16
N ARG A 524 -0.20 4.46 -16.91
CA ARG A 524 0.26 4.36 -18.30
C ARG A 524 -0.55 5.34 -19.15
N THR A 525 -0.47 5.30 -20.43
CA THR A 525 -1.03 6.31 -21.37
C THR A 525 -2.49 6.73 -21.12
N ASP A 526 -3.28 5.83 -20.55
CA ASP A 526 -4.67 6.06 -20.17
C ASP A 526 -4.85 5.63 -18.72
N TRP A 527 -5.23 6.53 -17.86
CA TRP A 527 -5.58 6.24 -16.47
C TRP A 527 -6.62 5.13 -16.41
N GLN A 528 -6.22 3.97 -15.92
CA GLN A 528 -7.14 2.86 -15.71
C GLN A 528 -7.03 2.32 -14.29
N ILE A 529 -8.15 1.84 -13.78
CA ILE A 529 -8.26 1.25 -12.46
C ILE A 529 -9.03 -0.06 -12.57
N GLY A 530 -8.70 -1.05 -11.75
CA GLY A 530 -9.54 -2.21 -11.56
C GLY A 530 -10.88 -1.80 -10.93
N ASN A 531 -12.00 -2.28 -11.47
CA ASN A 531 -13.34 -1.96 -11.01
C ASN A 531 -14.00 -3.22 -10.43
N THR A 532 -13.45 -3.73 -9.34
CA THR A 532 -13.94 -4.93 -8.68
C THR A 532 -14.31 -4.65 -7.22
N ALA A 533 -15.33 -5.34 -6.73
CA ALA A 533 -15.69 -5.32 -5.32
C ALA A 533 -14.71 -6.20 -4.52
N MET A 534 -14.12 -5.65 -3.44
CA MET A 534 -13.17 -6.36 -2.59
C MET A 534 -13.84 -7.52 -1.84
N VAL A 535 -15.13 -7.42 -1.53
CA VAL A 535 -15.90 -8.51 -0.88
C VAL A 535 -15.87 -9.82 -1.67
N ASN A 536 -15.64 -9.75 -2.99
CA ASN A 536 -15.52 -10.93 -3.86
C ASN A 536 -14.15 -11.62 -3.76
N THR A 537 -13.18 -11.02 -3.08
CA THR A 537 -11.85 -11.58 -2.90
C THR A 537 -11.56 -11.74 -1.40
N LYS A 538 -11.68 -12.96 -0.89
CA LYS A 538 -11.51 -13.25 0.54
C LYS A 538 -10.24 -12.63 1.12
N GLY A 539 -10.41 -11.73 2.06
CA GLY A 539 -9.33 -11.01 2.71
C GLY A 539 -8.86 -9.75 1.96
N GLY A 540 -9.06 -9.66 0.64
CA GLY A 540 -8.64 -8.50 -0.15
C GLY A 540 -7.21 -8.07 0.20
N CYS A 541 -6.96 -6.76 0.31
CA CYS A 541 -5.71 -6.22 0.84
C CYS A 541 -5.68 -6.18 2.39
N ILE A 542 -6.82 -6.34 3.07
CA ILE A 542 -6.92 -6.34 4.54
C ILE A 542 -6.10 -7.47 5.18
N ALA A 543 -6.20 -8.69 4.63
CA ALA A 543 -5.45 -9.84 5.14
C ALA A 543 -3.92 -9.63 4.99
N GLY A 544 -3.50 -8.97 3.92
CA GLY A 544 -2.09 -8.59 3.72
C GLY A 544 -1.61 -7.60 4.77
N LEU A 545 -2.39 -6.54 5.03
CA LEU A 545 -2.10 -5.54 6.06
C LEU A 545 -2.02 -6.17 7.47
N ALA A 546 -2.97 -7.04 7.82
CA ALA A 546 -2.95 -7.74 9.10
C ALA A 546 -1.73 -8.65 9.24
N GLY A 547 -1.36 -9.35 8.17
CA GLY A 547 -0.28 -10.34 8.17
C GLY A 547 1.14 -9.79 8.31
N VAL A 548 1.33 -8.47 8.26
CA VAL A 548 2.67 -7.85 8.34
C VAL A 548 2.88 -7.01 9.60
N ARG A 549 1.87 -6.89 10.47
CA ARG A 549 1.99 -6.16 11.74
C ARG A 549 3.15 -6.73 12.59
N VAL A 550 4.03 -5.87 13.06
CA VAL A 550 5.14 -6.26 13.94
C VAL A 550 4.67 -6.32 15.39
N ALA A 551 4.89 -7.44 16.06
CA ALA A 551 4.50 -7.64 17.46
C ALA A 551 5.23 -6.67 18.39
N GLY A 552 4.50 -6.08 19.34
CA GLY A 552 5.05 -5.15 20.34
C GLY A 552 5.37 -3.76 19.82
N LYS A 553 4.93 -3.41 18.60
CA LYS A 553 5.02 -2.06 18.03
C LYS A 553 3.64 -1.50 17.71
N PRO A 554 3.39 -0.21 17.94
CA PRO A 554 2.22 0.44 17.34
C PRO A 554 2.25 0.25 15.83
N TYR A 555 1.08 0.06 15.25
CA TYR A 555 0.94 -0.17 13.81
C TYR A 555 -0.05 0.80 13.20
N THR A 556 0.40 1.48 12.14
CA THR A 556 -0.42 2.38 11.33
C THR A 556 -0.57 1.87 9.91
N VAL A 557 -1.65 2.27 9.26
CA VAL A 557 -1.85 2.18 7.82
C VAL A 557 -2.08 3.61 7.36
N SER A 558 -0.99 4.30 6.99
CA SER A 558 -1.01 5.74 6.70
C SER A 558 -1.52 6.09 5.31
N GLU A 559 -1.67 5.08 4.42
CA GLU A 559 -2.32 5.24 3.13
C GLU A 559 -3.19 4.02 2.78
N TYR A 560 -4.48 4.29 2.55
CA TYR A 560 -5.43 3.30 2.06
C TYR A 560 -6.55 3.95 1.28
N ASN A 561 -6.87 3.42 0.08
CA ASN A 561 -8.02 3.85 -0.67
C ASN A 561 -8.56 2.73 -1.59
N HIS A 562 -9.83 2.86 -1.99
CA HIS A 562 -10.44 2.33 -3.19
C HIS A 562 -10.55 3.48 -4.20
N PRO A 563 -9.52 3.72 -5.03
CA PRO A 563 -9.43 4.94 -5.82
C PRO A 563 -10.59 5.10 -6.80
N TYR A 564 -11.01 6.35 -7.03
CA TYR A 564 -11.98 6.67 -8.06
C TYR A 564 -11.40 6.35 -9.47
N PRO A 565 -12.15 5.79 -10.40
CA PRO A 565 -13.59 5.54 -10.36
C PRO A 565 -14.00 4.10 -9.98
N ASN A 566 -13.36 3.43 -9.02
CA ASN A 566 -13.89 2.16 -8.53
C ASN A 566 -15.31 2.37 -7.98
N PHE A 567 -16.30 1.68 -8.56
CA PHE A 567 -17.72 1.85 -8.24
C PHE A 567 -18.12 1.24 -6.88
N TYR A 568 -17.26 0.41 -6.33
CA TYR A 568 -17.48 -0.30 -5.04
C TYR A 568 -16.73 0.38 -3.88
N GLY A 569 -16.36 1.66 -4.04
CA GLY A 569 -15.51 2.37 -3.09
C GLY A 569 -16.03 2.43 -1.66
N ALA A 570 -17.36 2.45 -1.49
CA ALA A 570 -18.00 2.58 -0.19
C ALA A 570 -17.73 1.40 0.78
N GLU A 571 -17.26 0.23 0.30
CA GLU A 571 -16.88 -0.89 1.18
C GLU A 571 -15.53 -0.66 1.87
N GLY A 572 -14.61 0.08 1.23
CA GLY A 572 -13.20 0.10 1.60
C GLY A 572 -12.92 0.65 2.99
N GLN A 573 -13.41 1.85 3.26
CA GLN A 573 -13.11 2.55 4.52
C GLN A 573 -13.77 1.90 5.74
N PRO A 574 -15.03 1.45 5.70
CA PRO A 574 -15.63 0.70 6.79
C PRO A 574 -14.91 -0.63 7.08
N MET A 575 -14.52 -1.38 6.03
CA MET A 575 -13.79 -2.64 6.19
C MET A 575 -12.42 -2.41 6.84
N LEU A 576 -11.65 -1.40 6.37
CA LEU A 576 -10.35 -1.07 6.96
C LEU A 576 -10.47 -0.76 8.46
N ARG A 577 -11.45 0.07 8.86
CA ARG A 577 -11.65 0.46 10.27
C ARG A 577 -12.09 -0.71 11.12
N ALA A 578 -12.99 -1.54 10.63
CA ALA A 578 -13.48 -2.69 11.37
C ALA A 578 -12.40 -3.73 11.63
N TYR A 579 -11.63 -4.07 10.59
CA TYR A 579 -10.51 -4.98 10.77
C TYR A 579 -9.33 -4.33 11.49
N GLY A 580 -9.10 -3.03 11.32
CA GLY A 580 -8.14 -2.28 12.14
C GLY A 580 -8.50 -2.31 13.64
N ALA A 581 -9.79 -2.21 13.96
CA ALA A 581 -10.28 -2.36 15.34
C ALA A 581 -10.07 -3.79 15.86
N LEU A 582 -10.45 -4.81 15.08
CA LEU A 582 -10.26 -6.24 15.42
C LEU A 582 -8.78 -6.57 15.65
N GLN A 583 -7.90 -6.04 14.80
CA GLN A 583 -6.46 -6.27 14.85
C GLN A 583 -5.73 -5.44 15.91
N GLY A 584 -6.41 -4.47 16.53
CA GLY A 584 -5.80 -3.56 17.48
C GLY A 584 -4.76 -2.62 16.85
N TRP A 585 -4.98 -2.16 15.61
CA TRP A 585 -4.12 -1.14 14.98
C TRP A 585 -4.29 0.22 15.67
N ASP A 586 -3.24 1.04 15.62
CA ASP A 586 -3.20 2.31 16.33
C ASP A 586 -3.51 3.52 15.43
N GLY A 587 -3.40 3.36 14.10
CA GLY A 587 -3.79 4.38 13.14
C GLY A 587 -4.29 3.80 11.81
N VAL A 588 -5.36 4.38 11.25
CA VAL A 588 -5.88 4.06 9.93
C VAL A 588 -6.24 5.35 9.19
N PHE A 589 -5.61 5.56 8.04
CA PHE A 589 -5.68 6.80 7.28
C PHE A 589 -6.25 6.53 5.90
N GLU A 590 -7.20 7.33 5.51
CA GLU A 590 -7.65 7.38 4.13
C GLU A 590 -6.69 8.25 3.30
N TYR A 591 -6.33 7.81 2.11
CA TYR A 591 -5.47 8.56 1.18
C TYR A 591 -6.25 8.93 -0.08
N SER A 592 -6.64 10.19 -0.24
CA SER A 592 -6.42 11.36 0.58
C SER A 592 -7.71 12.18 0.66
N TYR A 593 -7.85 13.04 1.67
CA TYR A 593 -9.01 13.93 1.72
C TYR A 593 -9.03 14.88 0.52
N ASN A 594 -7.90 15.54 0.26
CA ASN A 594 -7.71 16.38 -0.92
C ASN A 594 -6.21 16.53 -1.27
N ASN A 595 -5.95 16.87 -2.53
CA ASN A 595 -4.63 17.12 -3.07
C ASN A 595 -4.57 18.40 -3.93
N ARG A 596 -5.61 19.21 -3.90
CA ARG A 596 -5.73 20.48 -4.61
C ARG A 596 -5.88 21.62 -3.61
N GLN A 597 -5.62 22.84 -4.10
CA GLN A 597 -5.83 24.04 -3.30
C GLN A 597 -7.31 24.33 -3.06
N ASN A 598 -8.21 23.83 -3.91
CA ASN A 598 -9.65 23.94 -3.70
C ASN A 598 -10.06 23.16 -2.45
N ALA A 599 -10.38 23.86 -1.37
CA ALA A 599 -10.76 23.24 -0.11
C ALA A 599 -12.20 22.68 -0.10
N GLU A 600 -13.05 23.11 -1.02
CA GLU A 600 -14.48 22.77 -1.09
C GLU A 600 -14.90 22.26 -2.48
N PRO A 601 -14.29 21.17 -2.99
CA PRO A 601 -14.65 20.64 -4.29
C PRO A 601 -16.08 20.09 -4.31
N ILE A 602 -16.78 20.25 -5.43
CA ILE A 602 -18.13 19.72 -5.66
C ILE A 602 -18.13 18.36 -6.38
N ASN A 603 -16.96 17.91 -6.84
CA ASN A 603 -16.75 16.64 -7.51
C ASN A 603 -15.36 16.08 -7.15
N ASN A 604 -15.10 14.86 -7.54
CA ASN A 604 -13.78 14.25 -7.34
C ASN A 604 -12.80 14.86 -8.35
N GLU A 605 -11.88 15.69 -7.88
CA GLU A 605 -10.88 16.36 -8.73
C GLU A 605 -9.68 15.45 -9.05
N TYR A 606 -9.55 14.34 -8.32
CA TYR A 606 -8.46 13.39 -8.43
C TYR A 606 -8.88 11.99 -7.98
N PHE A 607 -8.27 10.97 -8.50
CA PHE A 607 -8.68 9.58 -8.22
C PHE A 607 -8.55 9.14 -6.76
N PHE A 608 -7.74 9.81 -5.94
CA PHE A 608 -7.65 9.54 -4.51
C PHE A 608 -8.49 10.48 -3.63
N SER A 609 -9.06 11.57 -4.17
CA SER A 609 -9.77 12.57 -3.36
C SER A 609 -11.02 12.01 -2.71
N LEU A 610 -11.19 12.28 -1.42
CA LEU A 610 -12.35 11.92 -0.60
C LEU A 610 -13.37 13.07 -0.49
N ALA A 611 -12.91 14.32 -0.55
CA ALA A 611 -13.68 15.51 -0.14
C ALA A 611 -15.08 15.62 -0.76
N ALA A 612 -15.24 15.23 -2.04
CA ALA A 612 -16.52 15.19 -2.75
C ALA A 612 -16.93 13.75 -3.12
N ARG A 613 -16.27 12.73 -2.62
CA ARG A 613 -16.63 11.34 -2.87
C ARG A 613 -17.71 10.88 -1.90
N SER A 614 -18.94 11.17 -2.26
CA SER A 614 -20.10 11.03 -1.39
C SER A 614 -20.41 9.61 -0.96
N ASP A 615 -20.16 8.61 -1.84
CA ASP A 615 -20.32 7.19 -1.54
C ASP A 615 -19.44 6.74 -0.36
N VAL A 616 -18.21 7.25 -0.29
CA VAL A 616 -17.23 6.88 0.73
C VAL A 616 -17.38 7.74 1.98
N LEU A 617 -17.40 9.09 1.80
CA LEU A 617 -17.41 10.04 2.92
C LEU A 617 -18.69 9.92 3.76
N ALA A 618 -19.83 9.57 3.15
CA ALA A 618 -21.09 9.39 3.86
C ALA A 618 -21.03 8.34 4.98
N HIS A 619 -20.14 7.33 4.86
CA HIS A 619 -19.97 6.28 5.87
C HIS A 619 -18.91 6.59 6.93
N PHE A 620 -18.24 7.75 6.90
CA PHE A 620 -17.24 8.11 7.92
C PHE A 620 -17.81 8.20 9.35
N PRO A 621 -19.06 8.63 9.58
CA PRO A 621 -19.67 8.50 10.91
C PRO A 621 -19.69 7.05 11.41
N ALA A 622 -20.00 6.08 10.57
CA ALA A 622 -19.93 4.66 10.92
C ALA A 622 -18.47 4.21 11.14
N CYS A 623 -17.53 4.69 10.33
CA CYS A 623 -16.10 4.43 10.50
C CYS A 623 -15.57 4.94 11.86
N ALA A 624 -15.98 6.15 12.28
CA ALA A 624 -15.62 6.72 13.57
C ALA A 624 -16.20 5.92 14.74
N ALA A 625 -17.47 5.50 14.64
CA ALA A 625 -18.11 4.66 15.64
C ALA A 625 -17.43 3.29 15.77
N ILE A 626 -17.16 2.62 14.64
CA ILE A 626 -16.51 1.32 14.57
C ILE A 626 -15.11 1.36 15.22
N TYR A 627 -14.29 2.34 14.82
CA TYR A 627 -12.86 2.36 15.14
C TYR A 627 -12.51 3.23 16.34
N LEU A 628 -12.92 4.51 16.34
CA LEU A 628 -12.55 5.47 17.38
C LEU A 628 -13.38 5.27 18.66
N ARG A 629 -14.70 5.14 18.53
CA ARG A 629 -15.58 4.81 19.67
C ARG A 629 -15.38 3.36 20.14
N GLY A 630 -14.91 2.47 19.26
CA GLY A 630 -14.58 1.08 19.56
C GLY A 630 -15.82 0.18 19.62
N ASP A 631 -16.80 0.41 18.74
CA ASP A 631 -17.98 -0.46 18.64
C ASP A 631 -17.56 -1.86 18.22
N VAL A 632 -16.60 -2.01 17.31
CA VAL A 632 -15.93 -3.30 17.03
C VAL A 632 -14.81 -3.50 18.05
N LYS A 633 -14.84 -4.66 18.70
CA LYS A 633 -13.87 -5.03 19.73
C LYS A 633 -12.60 -5.60 19.12
N GLU A 634 -11.50 -5.39 19.81
CA GLU A 634 -10.24 -6.04 19.51
C GLU A 634 -10.33 -7.54 19.78
N SER A 635 -9.71 -8.34 18.92
CA SER A 635 -9.61 -9.80 19.09
C SER A 635 -8.95 -10.15 20.41
N ALA A 636 -9.58 -11.04 21.18
CA ALA A 636 -9.02 -11.56 22.41
C ALA A 636 -7.87 -12.55 22.15
N THR A 637 -7.79 -13.10 20.94
CA THR A 637 -6.77 -14.08 20.52
C THR A 637 -5.72 -13.42 19.66
N GLN A 638 -4.46 -13.43 20.10
CA GLN A 638 -3.33 -12.92 19.33
C GLN A 638 -2.47 -14.09 18.83
N LEU A 639 -2.36 -14.22 17.52
CA LEU A 639 -1.52 -15.22 16.86
C LEU A 639 -0.22 -14.54 16.39
N VAL A 640 0.89 -14.92 17.01
CA VAL A 640 2.19 -14.31 16.69
C VAL A 640 3.06 -15.32 15.97
N GLY A 641 3.41 -15.01 14.72
CA GLY A 641 4.35 -15.81 13.93
C GLY A 641 5.79 -15.41 14.22
N ASN A 642 6.68 -16.38 14.43
CA ASN A 642 8.09 -16.10 14.68
C ASN A 642 8.88 -16.01 13.37
N LEU A 643 9.51 -14.86 13.12
CA LEU A 643 10.33 -14.58 11.95
C LEU A 643 11.68 -13.98 12.36
N PRO A 644 12.60 -14.79 12.93
CA PRO A 644 13.91 -14.29 13.31
C PRO A 644 14.72 -13.83 12.10
N TYR A 645 15.64 -12.89 12.34
CA TYR A 645 16.38 -12.20 11.28
C TYR A 645 17.11 -13.14 10.32
N ASP A 646 17.77 -14.18 10.82
CA ASP A 646 18.49 -15.14 10.01
C ASP A 646 17.61 -15.86 8.98
N LYS A 647 16.44 -16.32 9.38
CA LYS A 647 15.44 -16.93 8.48
C LYS A 647 14.90 -15.93 7.46
N TYR A 648 14.57 -14.72 7.93
CA TYR A 648 14.14 -13.65 7.06
C TYR A 648 15.22 -13.31 6.02
N PHE A 649 16.47 -13.14 6.47
CA PHE A 649 17.59 -12.76 5.61
C PHE A 649 17.91 -13.84 4.58
N ASP A 650 17.86 -15.13 4.95
CA ASP A 650 18.00 -16.24 4.00
C ASP A 650 16.92 -16.21 2.93
N ARG A 651 15.67 -15.96 3.31
CA ARG A 651 14.57 -15.82 2.37
C ARG A 651 14.77 -14.63 1.45
N LEU A 652 15.19 -13.49 1.99
CA LEU A 652 15.49 -12.28 1.26
C LEU A 652 16.57 -12.50 0.19
N CYS A 653 17.66 -13.18 0.53
CA CYS A 653 18.72 -13.53 -0.40
C CYS A 653 18.23 -14.44 -1.55
N LYS A 654 17.33 -15.37 -1.26
CA LYS A 654 16.74 -16.28 -2.25
C LYS A 654 15.70 -15.62 -3.13
N SER A 655 14.77 -14.87 -2.56
CA SER A 655 13.66 -14.28 -3.29
C SER A 655 13.99 -12.99 -4.03
N ARG A 656 14.99 -12.25 -3.57
CA ARG A 656 15.36 -10.91 -4.04
C ARG A 656 14.15 -9.96 -4.11
N SER A 657 13.29 -10.06 -3.11
CA SER A 657 12.08 -9.25 -3.00
C SER A 657 11.82 -8.88 -1.55
N VAL A 658 11.63 -7.60 -1.27
CA VAL A 658 11.31 -7.10 0.08
C VAL A 658 9.96 -7.63 0.55
N ASN A 659 9.00 -7.76 -0.38
CA ASN A 659 7.64 -8.15 -0.06
C ASN A 659 7.47 -9.64 0.23
N GLN A 660 8.44 -10.46 -0.16
CA GLN A 660 8.44 -11.90 0.15
C GLN A 660 9.28 -12.16 1.39
N GLY A 661 8.68 -12.34 2.51
CA GLY A 661 9.37 -12.65 3.74
C GLY A 661 8.96 -11.81 4.94
N ILE A 662 8.04 -10.88 4.73
CA ILE A 662 7.58 -9.96 5.77
C ILE A 662 6.32 -10.48 6.47
N SER A 663 5.53 -11.31 5.79
CA SER A 663 4.18 -11.65 6.22
C SER A 663 4.11 -12.82 7.20
N ALA A 664 3.00 -12.89 7.91
CA ALA A 664 2.63 -14.05 8.71
C ALA A 664 2.70 -15.37 7.92
N SER A 665 2.54 -15.34 6.59
CA SER A 665 2.71 -16.50 5.71
C SER A 665 4.12 -17.11 5.80
N GLU A 666 5.14 -16.27 5.88
CA GLU A 666 6.54 -16.72 6.05
C GLU A 666 6.78 -17.34 7.43
N ALA A 667 6.07 -16.84 8.43
CA ALA A 667 6.01 -17.44 9.77
C ALA A 667 5.02 -18.63 9.85
N LYS A 668 4.52 -19.11 8.69
CA LYS A 668 3.58 -20.23 8.53
C LYS A 668 2.17 -19.99 9.10
N LEU A 669 1.76 -18.74 9.19
CA LEU A 669 0.38 -18.34 9.49
C LEU A 669 -0.34 -17.95 8.21
N PRO A 670 -1.49 -18.56 7.85
CA PRO A 670 -2.32 -18.07 6.76
C PRO A 670 -2.74 -16.61 7.00
N GLN A 671 -2.47 -15.71 6.06
CA GLN A 671 -2.81 -14.28 6.19
C GLN A 671 -4.28 -14.04 6.49
N THR A 672 -5.18 -14.87 5.92
CA THR A 672 -6.61 -14.78 6.14
C THR A 672 -7.05 -15.06 7.58
N LEU A 673 -6.16 -15.55 8.45
CA LEU A 673 -6.42 -15.62 9.89
C LEU A 673 -6.58 -14.24 10.52
N GLY A 674 -6.01 -13.19 9.92
CA GLY A 674 -6.24 -11.81 10.32
C GLY A 674 -7.70 -11.33 10.16
N LEU A 675 -8.56 -12.11 9.51
CA LEU A 675 -9.99 -11.85 9.46
C LEU A 675 -10.73 -12.43 10.67
N VAL A 676 -10.10 -13.32 11.43
CA VAL A 676 -10.67 -14.03 12.58
C VAL A 676 -10.07 -13.55 13.89
N HIS A 677 -8.73 -13.49 13.93
CA HIS A 677 -7.92 -13.22 15.14
C HIS A 677 -6.98 -12.04 14.93
N GLY A 678 -6.46 -11.49 16.01
CA GLY A 678 -5.29 -10.61 15.95
C GLY A 678 -4.07 -11.39 15.45
N VAL A 679 -3.35 -10.84 14.46
CA VAL A 679 -2.17 -11.49 13.86
C VAL A 679 -0.99 -10.54 13.90
N ALA A 680 0.19 -11.04 14.24
CA ALA A 680 1.43 -10.28 14.19
C ALA A 680 2.64 -11.16 13.85
N VAL A 681 3.74 -10.53 13.50
CA VAL A 681 5.03 -11.17 13.26
C VAL A 681 6.03 -10.71 14.31
N ASP A 682 6.64 -11.65 15.03
CA ASP A 682 7.75 -11.37 15.93
C ASP A 682 9.06 -11.42 15.15
N VAL A 683 9.65 -10.27 14.93
CA VAL A 683 10.95 -10.11 14.27
C VAL A 683 12.14 -10.28 15.21
N THR A 684 11.89 -10.35 16.53
CA THR A 684 12.95 -10.55 17.53
C THR A 684 13.33 -12.03 17.68
N GLY A 685 12.46 -12.93 17.23
CA GLY A 685 12.65 -14.37 17.38
C GLY A 685 12.44 -14.90 18.80
N ARG A 686 11.86 -14.08 19.71
CA ARG A 686 11.67 -14.46 21.13
C ARG A 686 10.36 -15.20 21.38
N SER A 687 9.36 -15.04 20.50
CA SER A 687 8.09 -15.73 20.64
C SER A 687 8.27 -17.24 20.47
N ALA A 688 7.57 -18.01 21.28
CA ALA A 688 7.54 -19.46 21.11
C ALA A 688 7.00 -19.82 19.71
N PRO A 689 7.57 -20.80 19.01
CA PRO A 689 6.98 -21.29 17.77
C PRO A 689 5.55 -21.76 18.02
N LEU A 690 4.65 -21.48 17.08
CA LEU A 690 3.29 -21.99 17.14
C LEU A 690 3.33 -23.53 17.09
N VAL A 691 2.78 -24.17 18.13
CA VAL A 691 2.77 -25.62 18.26
C VAL A 691 1.90 -26.24 17.17
N ASP A 692 0.71 -25.65 16.92
CA ASP A 692 -0.21 -26.05 15.88
C ASP A 692 -0.32 -24.96 14.82
N LYS A 693 -0.29 -25.33 13.53
CA LYS A 693 -0.58 -24.41 12.44
C LYS A 693 -2.08 -24.25 12.31
N PRO A 694 -2.64 -23.08 12.62
CA PRO A 694 -4.07 -22.88 12.44
C PRO A 694 -4.44 -23.03 10.96
N ALA A 695 -5.55 -23.70 10.69
CA ALA A 695 -6.06 -23.81 9.33
C ALA A 695 -6.55 -22.46 8.81
N ALA A 696 -6.38 -22.21 7.50
CA ALA A 696 -7.00 -21.05 6.87
C ALA A 696 -8.53 -21.13 7.00
N PRO A 697 -9.22 -20.01 7.29
CA PRO A 697 -10.67 -20.00 7.41
C PRO A 697 -11.34 -20.35 6.07
N GLY A 698 -12.56 -20.92 6.14
CA GLY A 698 -13.39 -21.27 4.99
C GLY A 698 -13.86 -20.06 4.16
N ALA A 699 -14.85 -20.27 3.30
CA ALA A 699 -15.43 -19.18 2.48
C ALA A 699 -16.25 -18.18 3.30
N VAL A 700 -16.85 -18.63 4.39
CA VAL A 700 -17.49 -17.78 5.40
C VAL A 700 -16.53 -17.61 6.55
N VAL A 701 -16.17 -16.36 6.83
CA VAL A 701 -15.20 -15.99 7.86
C VAL A 701 -15.90 -15.12 8.90
N VAL A 702 -15.95 -15.60 10.13
CA VAL A 702 -16.50 -14.85 11.27
C VAL A 702 -15.36 -14.54 12.23
N SER A 703 -15.27 -13.27 12.67
CA SER A 703 -14.29 -12.88 13.69
C SER A 703 -14.52 -13.61 15.02
N ASP A 704 -13.50 -13.78 15.83
CA ASP A 704 -13.60 -14.39 17.15
C ASP A 704 -14.47 -13.55 18.11
N THR A 705 -14.60 -12.25 17.87
CA THR A 705 -15.56 -11.37 18.55
C THR A 705 -17.00 -11.59 18.09
N ARG A 706 -17.23 -12.32 17.00
CA ARG A 706 -18.50 -12.54 16.30
C ARG A 706 -19.17 -11.28 15.75
N GLU A 707 -18.47 -10.17 15.74
CA GLU A 707 -18.99 -8.88 15.27
C GLU A 707 -18.81 -8.66 13.76
N LEU A 708 -17.86 -9.37 13.12
CA LEU A 708 -17.57 -9.27 11.70
C LEU A 708 -17.81 -10.60 10.99
N CYS A 709 -18.48 -10.56 9.84
CA CYS A 709 -18.67 -11.72 8.98
C CYS A 709 -18.37 -11.36 7.52
N TRP A 710 -17.45 -12.10 6.90
CA TRP A 710 -17.15 -12.00 5.46
C TRP A 710 -17.60 -13.29 4.78
N ASN A 711 -18.64 -13.21 3.96
CA ASN A 711 -19.15 -14.36 3.21
C ASN A 711 -18.70 -14.26 1.74
N ASN A 712 -17.91 -15.22 1.32
CA ASN A 712 -17.38 -15.35 -0.04
C ASN A 712 -17.64 -16.75 -0.61
N GLU A 713 -18.75 -17.40 -0.23
CA GLU A 713 -19.18 -18.68 -0.81
C GLU A 713 -19.49 -18.51 -2.29
N ASP A 714 -20.24 -17.48 -2.62
CA ASP A 714 -20.39 -17.02 -4.01
C ASP A 714 -19.32 -15.95 -4.28
N LYS A 715 -18.25 -16.34 -4.93
CA LYS A 715 -17.11 -15.46 -5.25
C LYS A 715 -17.46 -14.28 -6.18
N ALA A 716 -18.60 -14.34 -6.85
CA ALA A 716 -19.10 -13.26 -7.69
C ALA A 716 -20.03 -12.31 -6.93
N ASN A 717 -20.62 -12.74 -5.82
CA ASN A 717 -21.66 -12.05 -5.09
C ASN A 717 -21.41 -12.12 -3.58
N GLY A 718 -20.16 -11.85 -3.16
CA GLY A 718 -19.76 -11.79 -1.77
C GLY A 718 -20.44 -10.64 -1.02
N TYR A 719 -20.45 -10.74 0.29
CA TYR A 719 -20.88 -9.66 1.17
C TYR A 719 -20.13 -9.69 2.50
N TRP A 720 -20.16 -8.57 3.18
CA TRP A 720 -19.54 -8.38 4.48
C TRP A 720 -20.48 -7.64 5.44
N THR A 721 -20.42 -7.97 6.73
CA THR A 721 -21.29 -7.37 7.75
C THR A 721 -20.54 -6.99 9.02
N VAL A 722 -21.08 -5.96 9.70
CA VAL A 722 -20.76 -5.60 11.08
C VAL A 722 -22.03 -5.75 11.92
N ASP A 723 -21.94 -6.46 13.02
CA ASP A 723 -23.02 -6.66 13.97
C ASP A 723 -22.54 -6.39 15.39
N THR A 724 -22.67 -5.14 15.85
CA THR A 724 -22.34 -4.72 17.22
C THR A 724 -23.57 -4.16 17.94
N ALA A 725 -23.46 -3.83 19.21
CA ALA A 725 -24.55 -3.19 19.95
C ALA A 725 -24.98 -1.84 19.34
N ASN A 726 -24.02 -1.05 18.80
CA ASN A 726 -24.25 0.34 18.40
C ASN A 726 -24.01 0.62 16.91
N THR A 727 -23.48 -0.35 16.16
CA THR A 727 -23.28 -0.23 14.71
C THR A 727 -23.69 -1.50 14.00
N LYS A 728 -24.51 -1.34 12.93
CA LYS A 728 -24.90 -2.41 12.01
C LYS A 728 -24.45 -1.99 10.61
N LEU A 729 -23.86 -2.92 9.86
CA LEU A 729 -23.46 -2.62 8.49
C LEU A 729 -23.59 -3.85 7.62
N PHE A 730 -24.06 -3.65 6.41
CA PHE A 730 -24.03 -4.58 5.28
C PHE A 730 -23.30 -3.93 4.12
N SER A 731 -22.37 -4.62 3.50
CA SER A 731 -21.72 -4.19 2.24
C SER A 731 -21.54 -5.39 1.32
N GLY A 732 -21.97 -5.28 0.08
CA GLY A 732 -21.84 -6.34 -0.91
C GLY A 732 -23.07 -6.55 -1.78
N PHE A 733 -23.20 -7.78 -2.30
CA PHE A 733 -24.26 -8.17 -3.23
C PHE A 733 -25.46 -8.77 -2.50
N PRO A 734 -26.61 -8.06 -2.41
CA PRO A 734 -27.76 -8.50 -1.61
C PRO A 734 -28.45 -9.74 -2.18
N LYS A 735 -28.60 -9.91 -3.48
CA LYS A 735 -29.23 -11.07 -4.13
C LYS A 735 -30.57 -11.48 -3.50
N GLY A 736 -31.40 -10.51 -3.11
CA GLY A 736 -32.70 -10.74 -2.49
C GLY A 736 -32.66 -11.25 -1.04
N ARG A 737 -31.49 -11.22 -0.39
CA ARG A 737 -31.34 -11.59 1.03
C ARG A 737 -31.90 -10.51 1.95
N THR A 738 -32.49 -10.94 3.02
CA THR A 738 -32.67 -10.10 4.22
C THR A 738 -31.61 -10.53 5.23
N VAL A 739 -30.74 -9.60 5.60
CA VAL A 739 -29.68 -9.83 6.58
C VAL A 739 -30.19 -9.38 7.96
N ASP A 740 -30.17 -10.27 8.94
CA ASP A 740 -30.52 -9.95 10.33
C ASP A 740 -29.24 -9.74 11.14
N LEU A 741 -29.08 -8.55 11.69
CA LEU A 741 -27.94 -8.12 12.48
C LEU A 741 -28.43 -7.77 13.89
N GLY A 742 -28.52 -8.79 14.76
CA GLY A 742 -28.96 -8.63 16.15
C GLY A 742 -30.33 -7.99 16.26
N GLY A 743 -31.29 -8.37 15.39
CA GLY A 743 -32.68 -7.88 15.40
C GLY A 743 -32.90 -6.67 14.47
N VAL A 744 -31.86 -6.02 13.93
CA VAL A 744 -31.98 -5.05 12.83
C VAL A 744 -31.92 -5.82 11.51
N LYS A 745 -33.01 -5.78 10.73
CA LYS A 745 -33.06 -6.44 9.43
C LYS A 745 -32.83 -5.45 8.30
N ILE A 746 -31.94 -5.80 7.38
CA ILE A 746 -31.60 -5.02 6.19
C ILE A 746 -31.94 -5.83 4.95
N ALA A 747 -32.91 -5.37 4.18
CA ALA A 747 -33.30 -5.97 2.89
C ALA A 747 -33.05 -4.95 1.78
N VAL A 748 -31.95 -5.08 1.05
CA VAL A 748 -31.60 -4.21 -0.07
C VAL A 748 -32.33 -4.70 -1.32
N GLY A 749 -33.03 -3.79 -1.99
CA GLY A 749 -33.71 -4.03 -3.26
C GLY A 749 -32.77 -4.02 -4.46
N LYS A 750 -33.33 -3.77 -5.65
CA LYS A 750 -32.54 -3.63 -6.88
C LYS A 750 -31.69 -2.37 -6.81
N THR A 751 -30.40 -2.51 -7.10
CA THR A 751 -29.45 -1.40 -7.24
C THR A 751 -28.80 -1.45 -8.62
N LYS A 752 -28.19 -0.33 -9.05
CA LYS A 752 -27.56 -0.21 -10.39
C LYS A 752 -26.38 -1.18 -10.59
N LEU A 753 -25.65 -1.46 -9.52
CA LEU A 753 -24.51 -2.39 -9.53
C LEU A 753 -24.88 -3.81 -9.04
N GLY A 754 -26.13 -4.04 -8.61
CA GLY A 754 -26.47 -5.24 -7.84
C GLY A 754 -25.73 -5.33 -6.50
N TRP A 755 -25.17 -4.20 -6.04
CA TRP A 755 -24.34 -4.05 -4.85
C TRP A 755 -24.70 -2.77 -4.10
N ALA A 756 -24.52 -2.76 -2.78
CA ALA A 756 -24.70 -1.56 -1.96
C ALA A 756 -23.94 -1.66 -0.64
N THR A 757 -23.68 -0.50 -0.01
CA THR A 757 -23.28 -0.40 1.39
C THR A 757 -24.38 0.31 2.20
N VAL A 758 -24.83 -0.32 3.27
CA VAL A 758 -25.85 0.21 4.18
C VAL A 758 -25.32 0.13 5.61
N SER A 759 -25.26 1.25 6.31
CA SER A 759 -24.84 1.31 7.72
C SER A 759 -25.85 2.02 8.61
N LEU A 760 -26.01 1.52 9.83
CA LEU A 760 -26.80 2.15 10.90
C LEU A 760 -25.88 2.36 12.10
N VAL A 761 -25.87 3.57 12.63
CA VAL A 761 -25.08 3.95 13.81
C VAL A 761 -26.01 4.54 14.85
N SER A 762 -26.09 3.94 16.02
CA SER A 762 -26.65 4.60 17.20
C SER A 762 -25.71 5.72 17.61
N HIS A 763 -26.09 6.98 17.35
CA HIS A 763 -25.21 8.13 17.53
C HIS A 763 -24.86 8.35 19.01
N ASP A 764 -25.81 8.14 19.89
CA ASP A 764 -25.70 8.26 21.35
C ASP A 764 -25.24 6.98 22.05
N ALA A 765 -24.92 5.90 21.28
CA ALA A 765 -24.52 4.59 21.79
C ALA A 765 -25.56 3.87 22.67
N ASN A 766 -26.85 4.17 22.49
CA ASN A 766 -27.96 3.51 23.24
C ASN A 766 -28.50 2.25 22.57
N GLY A 767 -27.87 1.80 21.45
CA GLY A 767 -28.27 0.62 20.70
C GLY A 767 -29.47 0.86 19.77
N PHE A 768 -30.19 -0.22 19.45
CA PHE A 768 -31.29 -0.21 18.46
C PHE A 768 -32.63 -0.69 19.07
N GLY A 769 -32.66 -1.02 20.36
CA GLY A 769 -33.82 -1.61 21.06
C GLY A 769 -34.67 -0.59 21.76
N GLU A 770 -35.77 -1.10 22.42
CA GLU A 770 -36.74 -0.26 23.12
C GLU A 770 -36.23 0.37 24.45
N LYS A 771 -35.06 -0.01 24.92
CA LYS A 771 -34.53 0.41 26.26
C LYS A 771 -33.58 1.62 26.14
N GLY A 772 -33.85 2.55 25.30
CA GLY A 772 -33.08 3.77 25.20
C GLY A 772 -33.57 4.59 24.03
N ALA A 773 -33.84 5.87 24.25
CA ALA A 773 -34.00 6.80 23.13
C ALA A 773 -32.72 6.74 22.27
N ALA A 774 -32.87 6.40 21.02
CA ALA A 774 -31.75 6.29 20.11
C ALA A 774 -31.91 7.29 18.97
N ALA A 775 -30.90 8.11 18.74
CA ALA A 775 -30.72 8.82 17.50
C ALA A 775 -29.84 7.96 16.59
N ILE A 776 -30.39 7.44 15.51
CA ILE A 776 -29.73 6.52 14.59
C ILE A 776 -29.49 7.22 13.27
N LEU A 777 -28.23 7.25 12.84
CA LEU A 777 -27.88 7.61 11.47
C LEU A 777 -27.92 6.35 10.59
N LEU A 778 -28.82 6.36 9.60
CA LEU A 778 -28.85 5.36 8.53
C LEU A 778 -28.19 5.98 7.29
N THR A 779 -27.19 5.30 6.75
CA THR A 779 -26.52 5.68 5.51
C THR A 779 -26.66 4.55 4.50
N ALA A 780 -27.01 4.89 3.23
CA ALA A 780 -27.13 3.90 2.17
C ALA A 780 -26.56 4.46 0.87
N THR A 781 -25.57 3.75 0.31
CA THR A 781 -24.89 4.16 -0.95
C THR A 781 -24.77 2.99 -1.90
N GLY A 782 -24.90 3.31 -3.20
CA GLY A 782 -24.66 2.42 -4.32
C GLY A 782 -23.68 3.08 -5.29
N LEU A 783 -24.04 3.14 -6.60
CA LEU A 783 -23.24 3.82 -7.62
C LEU A 783 -23.10 5.32 -7.32
N SER A 784 -21.88 5.84 -7.45
CA SER A 784 -21.60 7.29 -7.35
C SER A 784 -20.45 7.66 -8.28
N HIS A 785 -20.57 8.82 -8.93
CA HIS A 785 -19.53 9.37 -9.80
C HIS A 785 -19.71 10.89 -10.01
N ASN A 786 -18.73 11.52 -10.68
CA ASN A 786 -18.86 12.93 -11.06
C ASN A 786 -19.98 13.13 -12.08
N GLY A 787 -20.74 14.17 -11.95
CA GLY A 787 -21.78 14.51 -12.94
C GLY A 787 -21.18 14.70 -14.33
N GLY A 788 -21.73 13.98 -15.32
CA GLY A 788 -21.25 14.00 -16.70
C GLY A 788 -19.98 13.17 -16.95
N ALA A 789 -19.54 12.35 -16.01
CA ALA A 789 -18.43 11.43 -16.23
C ALA A 789 -18.77 10.35 -17.27
N LYS A 790 -17.79 9.95 -18.08
CA LYS A 790 -17.90 8.86 -19.04
C LYS A 790 -16.85 7.81 -18.76
N PHE A 791 -17.24 6.56 -18.83
CA PHE A 791 -16.39 5.44 -18.51
C PHE A 791 -16.11 4.60 -19.74
N THR A 792 -14.86 4.17 -19.89
CA THR A 792 -14.45 3.24 -20.95
C THR A 792 -14.05 1.91 -20.31
N ASP A 793 -14.67 0.82 -20.76
CA ASP A 793 -14.25 -0.54 -20.42
C ASP A 793 -12.89 -0.83 -21.07
N ARG A 794 -11.92 -1.26 -20.25
CA ARG A 794 -10.56 -1.63 -20.67
C ARG A 794 -10.33 -3.13 -20.69
N GLY A 795 -11.40 -3.91 -20.45
CA GLY A 795 -11.33 -5.35 -20.30
C GLY A 795 -10.71 -5.79 -18.96
N GLY A 796 -10.92 -7.08 -18.60
CA GLY A 796 -10.37 -7.64 -17.36
C GLY A 796 -10.86 -6.95 -16.09
N ASN A 797 -12.08 -6.40 -16.09
CA ASN A 797 -12.66 -5.59 -15.01
C ASN A 797 -11.95 -4.25 -14.76
N ALA A 798 -11.24 -3.70 -15.72
CA ALA A 798 -10.63 -2.38 -15.62
C ALA A 798 -11.48 -1.32 -16.34
N VAL A 799 -11.55 -0.13 -15.74
CA VAL A 799 -12.21 1.03 -16.32
C VAL A 799 -11.25 2.21 -16.40
N SER A 800 -11.46 3.09 -17.37
CA SER A 800 -10.81 4.40 -17.41
C SER A 800 -11.83 5.51 -17.48
N CYS A 801 -11.45 6.64 -16.84
CA CYS A 801 -12.18 7.89 -16.87
C CYS A 801 -11.12 9.00 -16.76
N CYS A 802 -10.86 9.76 -17.83
CA CYS A 802 -9.78 10.75 -17.83
C CYS A 802 -10.04 11.91 -18.80
N GLY A 803 -9.36 13.03 -18.59
CA GLY A 803 -9.50 14.23 -19.39
C GLY A 803 -10.93 14.74 -19.41
N ALA A 804 -11.51 14.94 -20.60
CA ALA A 804 -12.88 15.42 -20.75
C ALA A 804 -13.94 14.45 -20.22
N ASP A 805 -13.61 13.17 -20.11
CA ASP A 805 -14.51 12.12 -19.62
C ASP A 805 -14.58 12.07 -18.07
N TRP A 806 -13.73 12.83 -17.36
CA TRP A 806 -13.69 12.83 -15.89
C TRP A 806 -14.99 13.35 -15.25
N GLY A 807 -15.74 14.19 -15.96
CA GLY A 807 -16.92 14.86 -15.44
C GLY A 807 -16.56 16.06 -14.55
N THR A 808 -17.25 17.16 -14.77
CA THR A 808 -17.06 18.43 -14.03
C THR A 808 -18.28 18.84 -13.21
N GLY A 809 -19.38 18.10 -13.35
CA GLY A 809 -20.60 18.33 -12.57
C GLY A 809 -20.45 17.86 -11.12
N LYS A 810 -21.34 18.32 -10.26
CA LYS A 810 -21.45 17.87 -8.86
C LYS A 810 -21.57 16.34 -8.81
N THR A 811 -20.92 15.71 -7.83
CA THR A 811 -21.01 14.26 -7.62
C THR A 811 -22.48 13.84 -7.51
N VAL A 812 -22.85 12.82 -8.29
CA VAL A 812 -24.18 12.21 -8.28
C VAL A 812 -24.14 10.84 -7.59
N CYS A 813 -25.22 10.52 -6.88
CA CYS A 813 -25.38 9.30 -6.13
C CYS A 813 -26.64 8.56 -6.52
N GLU A 814 -26.60 7.24 -6.48
CA GLU A 814 -27.76 6.35 -6.54
C GLU A 814 -28.57 6.41 -5.24
N GLY A 815 -29.88 6.50 -5.35
CA GLY A 815 -30.81 6.29 -4.24
C GLY A 815 -31.02 4.79 -4.02
N VAL A 816 -30.44 4.24 -2.99
CA VAL A 816 -30.54 2.81 -2.69
C VAL A 816 -31.92 2.42 -2.17
N ASN A 817 -32.63 1.54 -2.88
CA ASN A 817 -33.86 0.96 -2.40
C ASN A 817 -33.58 -0.07 -1.30
N ALA A 818 -34.05 0.17 -0.09
CA ALA A 818 -33.93 -0.81 0.99
C ALA A 818 -35.07 -0.71 2.00
N THR A 819 -35.38 -1.86 2.61
CA THR A 819 -36.27 -1.95 3.77
C THR A 819 -35.44 -2.24 5.01
N ILE A 820 -35.57 -1.38 6.01
CA ILE A 820 -34.89 -1.50 7.30
C ILE A 820 -35.94 -1.77 8.38
N THR A 821 -35.84 -2.91 9.06
CA THR A 821 -36.73 -3.24 10.18
C THR A 821 -35.95 -3.19 11.49
N LEU A 822 -36.43 -2.39 12.40
CA LEU A 822 -35.85 -2.20 13.75
C LEU A 822 -36.57 -3.02 14.81
N PRO A 823 -35.88 -3.37 15.92
CA PRO A 823 -36.52 -4.06 17.02
C PRO A 823 -37.50 -3.16 17.83
N SER A 824 -37.50 -1.85 17.61
CA SER A 824 -38.40 -0.87 18.23
C SER A 824 -39.82 -0.94 17.67
N ALA A 825 -40.81 -0.51 18.45
CA ALA A 825 -42.20 -0.40 17.99
C ALA A 825 -42.39 0.76 17.02
N ALA A 826 -43.22 0.57 15.98
CA ALA A 826 -43.50 1.60 14.98
C ALA A 826 -44.05 2.90 15.59
N ALA A 827 -44.93 2.79 16.60
CA ALA A 827 -45.50 3.95 17.28
C ALA A 827 -44.48 4.81 18.05
N LYS A 828 -43.33 4.24 18.39
CA LYS A 828 -42.22 4.94 19.07
C LYS A 828 -41.12 5.43 18.10
N THR A 829 -41.23 5.13 16.81
CA THR A 829 -40.17 5.36 15.84
C THR A 829 -40.61 6.42 14.84
N ALA A 830 -39.72 7.35 14.55
CA ALA A 830 -39.87 8.33 13.48
C ALA A 830 -38.63 8.33 12.57
N CYS A 831 -38.81 8.63 11.28
CA CYS A 831 -37.72 8.66 10.32
C CYS A 831 -37.80 9.88 9.43
N TRP A 832 -36.64 10.46 9.08
CA TRP A 832 -36.49 11.60 8.17
C TRP A 832 -35.36 11.33 7.19
N ALA A 833 -35.58 11.73 5.95
CA ALA A 833 -34.52 11.93 4.97
C ALA A 833 -33.76 13.22 5.32
N LEU A 834 -32.44 13.20 5.20
CA LEU A 834 -31.56 14.32 5.54
C LEU A 834 -31.05 15.00 4.27
N ASP A 835 -30.74 16.30 4.37
CA ASP A 835 -30.01 17.03 3.34
C ASP A 835 -28.49 16.83 3.44
N GLU A 836 -27.70 17.49 2.60
CA GLU A 836 -26.23 17.43 2.58
C GLU A 836 -25.58 17.97 3.85
N ALA A 837 -26.27 18.84 4.61
CA ALA A 837 -25.81 19.32 5.91
C ALA A 837 -26.18 18.36 7.05
N GLY A 838 -27.02 17.35 6.79
CA GLY A 838 -27.56 16.43 7.80
C GLY A 838 -28.79 16.98 8.52
N ALA A 839 -29.43 18.01 7.98
CA ALA A 839 -30.70 18.53 8.51
C ALA A 839 -31.88 17.73 7.96
N ARG A 840 -32.96 17.61 8.76
CA ARG A 840 -34.19 16.90 8.37
C ARG A 840 -34.86 17.59 7.18
N LYS A 841 -34.98 16.89 6.05
CA LYS A 841 -35.51 17.37 4.77
C LYS A 841 -36.96 16.97 4.58
N SER A 842 -37.32 15.73 4.79
CA SER A 842 -38.65 15.18 4.63
C SER A 842 -38.89 13.97 5.53
N VAL A 843 -40.14 13.76 5.91
CA VAL A 843 -40.56 12.59 6.70
C VAL A 843 -40.52 11.33 5.83
N VAL A 844 -39.99 10.25 6.36
CA VAL A 844 -40.07 8.90 5.79
C VAL A 844 -41.10 8.12 6.60
N PRO A 845 -42.15 7.56 5.96
CA PRO A 845 -43.16 6.80 6.68
C PRO A 845 -42.58 5.60 7.41
N VAL A 846 -43.03 5.37 8.63
CA VAL A 846 -42.72 4.16 9.45
C VAL A 846 -43.95 3.28 9.48
N SER A 847 -43.79 2.02 9.07
CA SER A 847 -44.87 1.01 9.07
C SER A 847 -44.66 0.04 10.23
N ASP A 848 -45.74 -0.53 10.69
CA ASP A 848 -45.70 -1.64 11.64
C ASP A 848 -45.65 -2.96 10.87
N VAL A 849 -44.62 -3.76 11.10
CA VAL A 849 -44.47 -5.11 10.56
C VAL A 849 -44.20 -6.05 11.74
N ASP A 850 -45.18 -6.86 12.07
CA ASP A 850 -45.11 -7.80 13.20
C ASP A 850 -44.70 -7.13 14.53
N GLY A 851 -45.28 -5.96 14.84
CA GLY A 851 -44.96 -5.19 16.04
C GLY A 851 -43.67 -4.42 16.03
N ARG A 852 -43.00 -4.37 14.88
CA ARG A 852 -41.67 -3.72 14.67
C ARG A 852 -41.76 -2.54 13.70
N ALA A 853 -40.92 -1.55 13.94
CA ALA A 853 -40.78 -0.41 13.02
C ALA A 853 -40.10 -0.83 11.73
N SER A 854 -40.72 -0.56 10.62
CA SER A 854 -40.16 -0.79 9.28
C SER A 854 -40.13 0.50 8.47
N VAL A 855 -38.98 0.81 7.88
CA VAL A 855 -38.72 2.00 7.08
C VAL A 855 -38.29 1.59 5.68
N VAL A 856 -38.93 2.18 4.65
CA VAL A 856 -38.54 1.98 3.25
C VAL A 856 -37.84 3.24 2.75
N ILE A 857 -36.58 3.10 2.36
CA ILE A 857 -35.77 4.16 1.76
C ILE A 857 -35.64 3.95 0.26
N GLY A 858 -35.28 5.00 -0.49
CA GLY A 858 -35.13 4.91 -1.96
C GLY A 858 -34.88 6.23 -2.64
N PRO A 859 -34.77 6.27 -4.00
CA PRO A 859 -34.37 7.43 -4.80
C PRO A 859 -35.33 8.63 -4.67
N ASN A 860 -36.60 8.41 -4.32
CA ASN A 860 -37.57 9.48 -4.15
C ASN A 860 -37.17 10.51 -3.09
N TYR A 861 -36.36 10.14 -2.12
CA TYR A 861 -35.87 11.02 -1.07
C TYR A 861 -34.64 11.85 -1.47
N GLN A 862 -33.97 11.49 -2.54
CA GLN A 862 -32.76 12.17 -3.05
C GLN A 862 -31.77 12.49 -1.94
N THR A 863 -31.37 11.45 -1.21
CA THR A 863 -30.39 11.49 -0.13
C THR A 863 -29.73 10.13 0.07
N VAL A 864 -28.53 10.14 0.66
CA VAL A 864 -27.85 8.96 1.16
C VAL A 864 -27.96 8.82 2.67
N TRP A 865 -28.50 9.84 3.36
CA TRP A 865 -28.60 9.89 4.83
C TRP A 865 -30.04 9.97 5.32
N TYR A 866 -30.31 9.21 6.38
CA TYR A 866 -31.57 9.23 7.08
C TYR A 866 -31.34 9.26 8.58
N GLU A 867 -32.17 10.00 9.32
CA GLU A 867 -32.21 9.96 10.78
C GLU A 867 -33.42 9.14 11.22
N ILE A 868 -33.17 8.19 12.10
CA ILE A 868 -34.22 7.44 12.79
C ILE A 868 -34.14 7.79 14.27
N GLU A 869 -35.27 8.23 14.81
CA GLU A 869 -35.43 8.54 16.22
C GLU A 869 -36.35 7.48 16.88
N VAL A 870 -35.86 6.83 17.93
CA VAL A 870 -36.64 5.90 18.73
C VAL A 870 -36.87 6.57 20.07
N LYS A 871 -38.17 6.83 20.41
CA LYS A 871 -38.58 7.44 21.68
C LYS A 871 -38.67 6.42 22.78
N GLU A 872 -38.44 6.84 24.00
CA GLU A 872 -38.60 5.97 25.19
C GLU A 872 -40.04 5.41 25.38
#